data_a141439b1d08b9a5f71b26d728cec0c5
#
_entry.id   a141439b1d08b9a5f71b26d728cec0c5
#
_cell.length_a   1.000
_cell.length_b   1.000
_cell.length_c   1.000
_cell.angle_alpha   90.00
_cell.angle_beta   90.00
_cell.angle_gamma   90.00
#
_symmetry.space_group_name_H-M   'P 1'
#
loop_
_entity.id
_entity.type
_entity.pdbx_description
1 polymer ?
#
loop_
_entity_poly.entity_id
_entity_poly.type
_entity_poly.pdbx_seq_one_letter_code
_entity_poly.pdbx_strand_id
1 'polypeptide(L)'
;MTYSGIKVSLFLFLGLFTGYSVAAEDIAAGDREVQVELLAPGYGALNYPAPKPGSYNLPAFGHAKDAKVLNVHGDYVNYHDLFKGKYTFLSFIYTSCTDVNGCPLSHLVFNRIQNEGAKIPQLADKLQLVSMSFDPENDTPEALLAISGEDHSMHEGHDMSAMQQDEIKLTYLTADSVESLMPILDDYNQSIQNQINDDGTQSENFSHILRVYLIDPELKIRNIYSVSFLHPDILLNDVKTLMIQDGIMEAEEGVSILEYAPDDTGVRAGASDSKAGYHSDDYQTNSRAITARKGTKSDLIRVIDTPPLGLPKVPVPTDNPVTTEKIELGKKLFFDRRLSLNDTFSCAMCHIAEQGYSNNELQKAVGFEGRSNRRNAPTIYNTAYLERLFLDGRETSLENQAWEPLVGHNKMAMTSIGQAIEKIRGTADYEGLFEAAFDGQQADIMTIGQALASYERVLVSGNSPFDRWHFAKEDNAVSEQAKRGFELFTGKANCVACHSVGEKTALFTDNKLHNTGLGFIVAMGQDPETERMLIAPGIYIDVKASLKKGFGKTPEGDTGYYEVTQDPHDRWKYRTSSLRNIALTAPYMHDGSMLDLESVISYYNEGGFLDNGNGFPNVTQSPIIKPLGLTQDESNDLVAFLKTLTGDNIEEVISDAFATPVGDTNHDH
;
A
#
# COMPACT_ATOMS: atom_id res chain seq x y z
N MET A 1 33.31 -13.60 -65.63
CA MET A 1 32.79 -12.72 -66.66
C MET A 1 31.27 -12.87 -66.70
N THR A 2 30.58 -11.74 -66.76
CA THR A 2 29.16 -11.47 -67.08
C THR A 2 28.15 -11.69 -65.92
N TYR A 3 27.69 -10.56 -65.47
CA TYR A 3 26.45 -10.28 -64.71
C TYR A 3 25.20 -10.64 -65.50
N SER A 4 24.17 -11.10 -64.82
CA SER A 4 22.79 -10.99 -65.31
C SER A 4 21.82 -10.73 -64.16
N GLY A 5 21.08 -9.64 -64.27
CA GLY A 5 20.11 -9.17 -63.29
C GLY A 5 18.77 -9.91 -63.38
N ILE A 6 18.04 -9.90 -62.28
CA ILE A 6 16.66 -10.43 -62.23
C ILE A 6 15.69 -9.27 -61.99
N LYS A 7 14.74 -9.18 -62.93
CA LYS A 7 13.62 -8.24 -62.91
C LYS A 7 12.52 -8.73 -61.97
N VAL A 8 11.99 -7.80 -61.18
CA VAL A 8 10.75 -7.95 -60.43
C VAL A 8 9.56 -7.86 -61.38
N SER A 9 8.67 -8.85 -61.30
CA SER A 9 7.35 -8.80 -61.96
C SER A 9 6.26 -8.98 -60.90
N LEU A 10 5.44 -7.96 -60.80
CA LEU A 10 4.22 -7.87 -60.02
C LEU A 10 3.10 -8.63 -60.72
N PHE A 11 2.48 -9.62 -60.10
CA PHE A 11 1.24 -10.22 -60.54
C PHE A 11 0.12 -10.04 -59.54
N LEU A 12 -0.88 -9.27 -59.93
CA LEU A 12 -2.20 -9.22 -59.30
C LEU A 12 -2.95 -10.52 -59.63
N PHE A 13 -3.49 -11.20 -58.62
CA PHE A 13 -4.54 -12.20 -58.82
C PHE A 13 -5.75 -11.91 -57.93
N LEU A 14 -6.86 -11.53 -58.58
CA LEU A 14 -8.22 -11.62 -58.07
C LEU A 14 -8.67 -13.08 -58.17
N GLY A 15 -9.24 -13.64 -57.13
CA GLY A 15 -9.82 -14.99 -57.19
C GLY A 15 -10.68 -15.35 -55.99
N LEU A 16 -11.97 -15.11 -56.11
CA LEU A 16 -13.12 -15.91 -55.69
C LEU A 16 -13.11 -16.62 -54.31
N PHE A 17 -14.01 -16.16 -53.44
CA PHE A 17 -14.54 -16.85 -52.28
C PHE A 17 -15.19 -18.18 -52.65
N THR A 18 -14.71 -19.26 -52.08
CA THR A 18 -15.50 -20.48 -51.81
C THR A 18 -15.26 -20.88 -50.36
N GLY A 19 -16.37 -20.98 -49.62
CA GLY A 19 -16.36 -21.36 -48.22
C GLY A 19 -15.83 -22.77 -47.98
N TYR A 20 -15.00 -22.89 -46.97
CA TYR A 20 -14.74 -24.17 -46.32
C TYR A 20 -15.00 -23.97 -44.83
N SER A 21 -16.03 -24.65 -44.35
CA SER A 21 -16.20 -24.91 -42.92
C SER A 21 -15.07 -25.86 -42.49
N VAL A 22 -14.16 -25.40 -41.66
CA VAL A 22 -13.24 -26.29 -40.94
C VAL A 22 -13.79 -26.48 -39.54
N ALA A 23 -14.05 -27.74 -39.25
CA ALA A 23 -14.48 -28.21 -37.95
C ALA A 23 -13.46 -27.80 -36.87
N ALA A 24 -13.98 -27.45 -35.70
CA ALA A 24 -13.21 -27.31 -34.50
C ALA A 24 -12.67 -28.70 -34.10
N GLU A 25 -11.40 -28.93 -34.35
CA GLU A 25 -10.66 -30.03 -33.75
C GLU A 25 -9.47 -29.50 -32.96
N ASP A 26 -9.50 -29.81 -31.66
CA ASP A 26 -8.38 -29.94 -30.73
C ASP A 26 -7.28 -28.86 -30.78
N ILE A 27 -7.51 -27.76 -30.08
CA ILE A 27 -6.39 -27.00 -29.52
C ILE A 27 -6.02 -27.72 -28.22
N ALA A 28 -4.93 -28.47 -28.29
CA ALA A 28 -4.31 -29.16 -27.20
C ALA A 28 -4.05 -28.20 -26.02
N ALA A 29 -4.40 -28.65 -24.83
CA ALA A 29 -3.98 -28.07 -23.56
C ALA A 29 -2.44 -28.04 -23.50
N GLY A 30 -1.82 -26.89 -23.74
CA GLY A 30 -0.37 -26.82 -23.73
C GLY A 30 0.25 -25.46 -24.03
N ASP A 31 -0.30 -24.37 -23.57
CA ASP A 31 0.44 -23.15 -23.30
C ASP A 31 -0.31 -22.38 -22.19
N ARG A 32 -0.21 -22.87 -20.98
CA ARG A 32 -0.33 -21.97 -19.83
C ARG A 32 0.85 -21.04 -19.94
N GLU A 33 0.65 -19.80 -20.39
CA GLU A 33 1.59 -18.73 -20.09
C GLU A 33 1.84 -18.83 -18.58
N VAL A 34 3.06 -19.23 -18.22
CA VAL A 34 3.53 -19.16 -16.84
C VAL A 34 3.37 -17.69 -16.48
N GLN A 35 2.48 -17.36 -15.56
CA GLN A 35 2.38 -16.02 -15.01
C GLN A 35 3.79 -15.72 -14.47
N VAL A 36 4.50 -14.83 -15.15
CA VAL A 36 5.81 -14.37 -14.69
C VAL A 36 5.50 -13.46 -13.52
N GLU A 37 5.74 -13.96 -12.32
CA GLU A 37 5.65 -13.19 -11.10
C GLU A 37 6.52 -11.94 -11.25
N LEU A 38 5.95 -10.74 -10.97
CA LEU A 38 6.69 -9.49 -11.05
C LEU A 38 7.75 -9.50 -9.95
N LEU A 39 9.00 -9.59 -10.39
CA LEU A 39 10.13 -9.56 -9.48
C LEU A 39 10.25 -8.17 -8.84
N ALA A 40 10.51 -8.15 -7.54
CA ALA A 40 10.78 -6.94 -6.79
C ALA A 40 11.98 -6.16 -7.36
N PRO A 41 12.06 -4.83 -7.12
CA PRO A 41 13.17 -3.99 -7.63
C PRO A 41 14.57 -4.55 -7.35
N GLY A 42 14.77 -5.21 -6.22
CA GLY A 42 16.05 -5.80 -5.84
C GLY A 42 16.60 -6.86 -6.80
N TYR A 43 15.77 -7.42 -7.67
CA TYR A 43 16.21 -8.36 -8.71
C TYR A 43 16.85 -7.69 -9.93
N GLY A 44 16.49 -6.44 -10.21
CA GLY A 44 16.92 -5.71 -11.41
C GLY A 44 17.79 -4.49 -11.09
N ALA A 45 17.87 -3.58 -12.05
CA ALA A 45 18.36 -2.23 -11.84
C ALA A 45 17.21 -1.35 -11.33
N LEU A 46 17.53 -0.35 -10.50
CA LEU A 46 16.56 0.68 -10.14
C LEU A 46 16.06 1.38 -11.40
N ASN A 47 14.78 1.68 -11.45
CA ASN A 47 14.16 2.46 -12.52
C ASN A 47 14.23 3.98 -12.28
N TYR A 48 14.94 4.40 -11.23
CA TYR A 48 15.24 5.78 -10.86
C TYR A 48 16.67 5.85 -10.27
N PRO A 49 17.33 7.00 -10.30
CA PRO A 49 18.64 7.16 -9.66
C PRO A 49 18.51 7.02 -8.14
N ALA A 50 19.33 6.17 -7.54
CA ALA A 50 19.40 6.06 -6.10
C ALA A 50 19.87 7.40 -5.49
N PRO A 51 19.35 7.80 -4.31
CA PRO A 51 19.82 8.99 -3.60
C PRO A 51 21.33 8.93 -3.38
N LYS A 52 22.03 10.04 -3.58
CA LYS A 52 23.48 10.09 -3.38
C LYS A 52 23.83 9.97 -1.89
N PRO A 53 24.82 9.16 -1.50
CA PRO A 53 25.28 9.09 -0.12
C PRO A 53 25.63 10.48 0.43
N GLY A 54 25.18 10.78 1.65
CA GLY A 54 25.42 12.06 2.32
C GLY A 54 24.54 13.22 1.87
N SER A 55 23.70 13.06 0.84
CA SER A 55 22.77 14.12 0.41
C SER A 55 21.48 14.16 1.25
N TYR A 56 21.29 13.26 2.19
CA TYR A 56 20.11 13.14 3.05
C TYR A 56 20.51 12.62 4.42
N ASN A 57 19.60 12.78 5.39
CA ASN A 57 19.77 12.28 6.75
C ASN A 57 18.93 11.04 6.98
N LEU A 58 19.45 10.14 7.83
CA LEU A 58 18.72 8.98 8.32
C LEU A 58 18.58 9.11 9.85
N PRO A 59 17.52 9.73 10.36
CA PRO A 59 17.33 9.89 11.81
C PRO A 59 17.05 8.54 12.47
N ALA A 60 17.43 8.42 13.74
CA ALA A 60 17.04 7.29 14.54
C ALA A 60 15.55 7.40 14.90
N PHE A 61 14.77 6.36 14.66
CA PHE A 61 13.36 6.29 15.04
C PHE A 61 13.02 5.11 15.95
N GLY A 62 14.03 4.40 16.43
CA GLY A 62 13.90 3.33 17.39
C GLY A 62 15.24 2.85 17.90
N HIS A 63 15.21 1.92 18.86
CA HIS A 63 16.39 1.18 19.31
C HIS A 63 16.17 -0.29 19.01
N ALA A 64 17.21 -0.94 18.50
CA ALA A 64 17.22 -2.38 18.35
C ALA A 64 17.01 -3.05 19.72
N LYS A 65 16.08 -3.96 19.79
CA LYS A 65 15.81 -4.72 20.98
C LYS A 65 16.83 -5.85 21.11
N ASP A 66 17.21 -6.15 22.35
CA ASP A 66 18.11 -7.27 22.62
C ASP A 66 17.35 -8.60 22.55
N ALA A 67 18.03 -9.63 22.06
CA ALA A 67 17.48 -10.97 22.02
C ALA A 67 18.61 -12.00 22.20
N LYS A 68 18.30 -13.07 22.89
CA LYS A 68 19.19 -14.21 23.05
C LYS A 68 18.80 -15.27 22.03
N VAL A 69 19.70 -15.57 21.09
CA VAL A 69 19.47 -16.45 19.94
C VAL A 69 20.63 -17.44 19.78
N LEU A 70 20.47 -18.42 18.91
CA LEU A 70 21.51 -19.41 18.57
C LEU A 70 22.19 -19.02 17.25
N ASN A 71 23.52 -19.14 17.22
CA ASN A 71 24.27 -19.09 15.97
C ASN A 71 24.29 -20.47 15.27
N VAL A 72 24.91 -20.56 14.11
CA VAL A 72 25.00 -21.80 13.31
C VAL A 72 25.80 -22.92 13.99
N HIS A 73 26.56 -22.65 15.05
CA HIS A 73 27.31 -23.63 15.85
C HIS A 73 26.54 -24.07 17.10
N GLY A 74 25.31 -23.54 17.31
CA GLY A 74 24.49 -23.84 18.48
C GLY A 74 24.88 -23.05 19.73
N ASP A 75 25.75 -22.04 19.61
CA ASP A 75 26.11 -21.16 20.72
C ASP A 75 25.11 -20.03 20.88
N TYR A 76 24.78 -19.69 22.14
CA TYR A 76 23.95 -18.53 22.43
C TYR A 76 24.72 -17.23 22.21
N VAL A 77 24.10 -16.32 21.48
CA VAL A 77 24.57 -14.94 21.26
C VAL A 77 23.46 -13.95 21.57
N ASN A 78 23.81 -12.74 21.99
CA ASN A 78 22.86 -11.66 22.17
C ASN A 78 22.96 -10.68 20.98
N TYR A 79 21.83 -10.14 20.56
CA TYR A 79 21.79 -9.15 19.48
C TYR A 79 22.65 -7.92 19.77
N HIS A 80 22.56 -7.37 20.98
CA HIS A 80 23.34 -6.19 21.34
C HIS A 80 24.86 -6.43 21.30
N ASP A 81 25.31 -7.62 21.68
CA ASP A 81 26.74 -7.98 21.59
C ASP A 81 27.18 -8.13 20.14
N LEU A 82 26.29 -8.67 19.28
CA LEU A 82 26.56 -8.87 17.87
C LEU A 82 26.53 -7.56 17.06
N PHE A 83 25.58 -6.66 17.35
CA PHE A 83 25.34 -5.46 16.56
C PHE A 83 26.21 -4.27 16.98
N LYS A 84 26.59 -4.18 18.25
CA LYS A 84 27.31 -3.02 18.79
C LYS A 84 28.61 -2.76 18.05
N GLY A 85 28.80 -1.52 17.59
CA GLY A 85 30.00 -1.08 16.90
C GLY A 85 30.00 -1.40 15.38
N LYS A 86 28.94 -1.97 14.86
CA LYS A 86 28.76 -2.29 13.45
C LYS A 86 27.46 -1.69 12.90
N TYR A 87 27.45 -1.28 11.63
CA TYR A 87 26.21 -1.11 10.90
C TYR A 87 25.67 -2.50 10.56
N THR A 88 24.42 -2.76 10.87
CA THR A 88 23.84 -4.10 10.73
C THR A 88 22.58 -4.03 9.87
N PHE A 89 22.50 -4.85 8.82
CA PHE A 89 21.22 -5.18 8.22
C PHE A 89 20.69 -6.46 8.85
N LEU A 90 19.53 -6.36 9.50
CA LEU A 90 18.82 -7.50 10.10
C LEU A 90 17.60 -7.85 9.25
N SER A 91 17.53 -9.07 8.76
CA SER A 91 16.38 -9.64 8.03
C SER A 91 15.79 -10.81 8.81
N PHE A 92 14.47 -10.98 8.73
CA PHE A 92 13.76 -12.14 9.23
C PHE A 92 13.39 -13.05 8.06
N ILE A 93 13.79 -14.31 8.10
CA ILE A 93 13.65 -15.27 7.00
C ILE A 93 13.23 -16.66 7.51
N TYR A 94 12.91 -17.57 6.60
CA TYR A 94 12.97 -19.01 6.80
C TYR A 94 13.47 -19.70 5.53
N THR A 95 14.21 -20.81 5.67
CA THR A 95 15.01 -21.37 4.58
C THR A 95 14.16 -22.07 3.51
N SER A 96 13.00 -22.60 3.86
CA SER A 96 12.08 -23.27 2.94
C SER A 96 11.16 -22.33 2.18
N CYS A 97 11.34 -21.00 2.30
CA CYS A 97 10.50 -20.00 1.64
C CYS A 97 10.58 -20.10 0.12
N THR A 98 9.45 -20.27 -0.53
CA THR A 98 9.32 -20.34 -2.00
C THR A 98 8.82 -19.06 -2.65
N ASP A 99 8.40 -18.06 -1.85
CA ASP A 99 8.00 -16.74 -2.33
C ASP A 99 9.22 -15.99 -2.86
N VAL A 100 9.32 -15.81 -4.17
CA VAL A 100 10.48 -15.16 -4.82
C VAL A 100 10.68 -13.72 -4.34
N ASN A 101 9.63 -13.00 -3.97
CA ASN A 101 9.69 -11.65 -3.43
C ASN A 101 9.83 -11.62 -1.88
N GLY A 102 9.91 -12.77 -1.25
CA GLY A 102 10.12 -12.95 0.18
C GLY A 102 11.59 -13.18 0.56
N CYS A 103 11.87 -14.26 1.27
CA CYS A 103 13.22 -14.58 1.77
C CYS A 103 14.27 -14.70 0.66
N PRO A 104 14.00 -15.30 -0.53
CA PRO A 104 14.93 -15.32 -1.64
C PRO A 104 15.41 -13.95 -2.09
N LEU A 105 14.53 -12.95 -2.09
CA LEU A 105 14.89 -11.56 -2.39
C LEU A 105 15.89 -11.00 -1.37
N SER A 106 15.61 -11.19 -0.07
CA SER A 106 16.53 -10.75 1.00
C SER A 106 17.92 -11.37 0.83
N HIS A 107 17.97 -12.68 0.57
CA HIS A 107 19.21 -13.39 0.35
C HIS A 107 19.98 -12.87 -0.88
N LEU A 108 19.30 -12.66 -2.00
CA LEU A 108 19.92 -12.09 -3.21
C LEU A 108 20.49 -10.69 -2.95
N VAL A 109 19.72 -9.82 -2.28
CA VAL A 109 20.15 -8.46 -1.96
C VAL A 109 21.36 -8.49 -1.03
N PHE A 110 21.35 -9.33 -0.01
CA PHE A 110 22.48 -9.49 0.90
C PHE A 110 23.73 -10.00 0.19
N ASN A 111 23.62 -10.98 -0.70
CA ASN A 111 24.75 -11.45 -1.52
C ASN A 111 25.32 -10.34 -2.42
N ARG A 112 24.45 -9.50 -3.01
CA ARG A 112 24.90 -8.36 -3.80
C ARG A 112 25.61 -7.31 -2.93
N ILE A 113 25.11 -7.04 -1.72
CA ILE A 113 25.74 -6.13 -0.76
C ILE A 113 27.12 -6.67 -0.36
N GLN A 114 27.29 -7.97 -0.11
CA GLN A 114 28.58 -8.58 0.17
C GLN A 114 29.55 -8.32 -0.99
N ASN A 115 29.14 -8.66 -2.22
CA ASN A 115 30.00 -8.56 -3.40
C ASN A 115 30.39 -7.11 -3.74
N GLU A 116 29.46 -6.16 -3.66
CA GLU A 116 29.72 -4.76 -4.00
C GLU A 116 30.35 -4.00 -2.83
N GLY A 117 29.89 -4.28 -1.61
CA GLY A 117 30.40 -3.63 -0.40
C GLY A 117 31.83 -4.04 -0.04
N ALA A 118 32.22 -5.30 -0.32
CA ALA A 118 33.59 -5.77 -0.12
C ALA A 118 34.64 -5.00 -0.95
N LYS A 119 34.21 -4.35 -2.03
CA LYS A 119 35.09 -3.47 -2.83
C LYS A 119 35.43 -2.15 -2.14
N ILE A 120 34.77 -1.84 -1.03
CA ILE A 120 34.93 -0.60 -0.26
C ILE A 120 35.45 -0.96 1.13
N PRO A 121 36.75 -0.75 1.42
CA PRO A 121 37.37 -1.24 2.66
C PRO A 121 36.69 -0.79 3.94
N GLN A 122 36.19 0.47 3.97
CA GLN A 122 35.49 1.02 5.13
C GLN A 122 34.16 0.28 5.40
N LEU A 123 33.45 -0.15 4.34
CA LEU A 123 32.22 -0.95 4.48
C LEU A 123 32.54 -2.37 4.95
N ALA A 124 33.55 -3.02 4.39
CA ALA A 124 33.95 -4.35 4.77
C ALA A 124 34.26 -4.48 6.26
N ASP A 125 34.94 -3.48 6.84
CA ASP A 125 35.25 -3.46 8.29
C ASP A 125 34.04 -3.16 9.18
N LYS A 126 33.10 -2.34 8.74
CA LYS A 126 32.04 -1.77 9.60
C LYS A 126 30.64 -2.32 9.38
N LEU A 127 30.38 -2.92 8.23
CA LEU A 127 29.07 -3.46 7.86
C LEU A 127 28.98 -4.96 8.14
N GLN A 128 27.86 -5.41 8.64
CA GLN A 128 27.50 -6.83 8.72
C GLN A 128 26.07 -7.07 8.30
N LEU A 129 25.78 -8.30 7.91
CA LEU A 129 24.44 -8.76 7.51
C LEU A 129 24.02 -9.87 8.47
N VAL A 130 22.77 -9.84 8.89
CA VAL A 130 22.22 -10.82 9.83
C VAL A 130 20.87 -11.31 9.30
N SER A 131 20.74 -12.62 9.16
CA SER A 131 19.50 -13.30 8.80
C SER A 131 19.03 -14.13 9.99
N MET A 132 17.94 -13.71 10.61
CA MET A 132 17.29 -14.42 11.72
C MET A 132 16.19 -15.32 11.16
N SER A 133 16.28 -16.63 11.41
CA SER A 133 15.18 -17.52 11.06
C SER A 133 14.03 -17.39 12.07
N PHE A 134 12.81 -17.43 11.54
CA PHE A 134 11.61 -17.53 12.34
C PHE A 134 10.93 -18.92 12.27
N ASP A 135 11.64 -19.91 11.79
CA ASP A 135 11.24 -21.33 11.77
C ASP A 135 12.24 -22.19 12.55
N PRO A 136 12.33 -22.07 13.87
CA PRO A 136 13.34 -22.78 14.66
C PRO A 136 13.17 -24.30 14.67
N GLU A 137 12.01 -24.80 14.27
CA GLU A 137 11.75 -26.25 14.20
C GLU A 137 12.45 -26.89 12.99
N ASN A 138 12.54 -26.18 11.87
CA ASN A 138 13.17 -26.66 10.64
C ASN A 138 14.56 -26.03 10.42
N ASP A 139 14.71 -24.76 10.73
CA ASP A 139 15.96 -24.00 10.60
C ASP A 139 16.85 -24.15 11.85
N THR A 140 17.22 -25.38 12.15
CA THR A 140 18.14 -25.67 13.26
C THR A 140 19.55 -25.10 12.98
N PRO A 141 20.42 -24.94 14.01
CA PRO A 141 21.80 -24.52 13.79
C PRO A 141 22.53 -25.31 12.71
N GLU A 142 22.32 -26.64 12.67
CA GLU A 142 22.95 -27.51 11.67
C GLU A 142 22.40 -27.25 10.26
N ALA A 143 21.09 -27.02 10.12
CA ALA A 143 20.47 -26.67 8.84
C ALA A 143 21.00 -25.33 8.32
N LEU A 144 21.12 -24.33 9.20
CA LEU A 144 21.66 -23.02 8.87
C LEU A 144 23.15 -23.05 8.56
N LEU A 145 23.94 -23.90 9.24
CA LEU A 145 25.34 -24.10 8.94
C LEU A 145 25.54 -24.62 7.51
N ALA A 146 24.68 -25.53 7.06
CA ALA A 146 24.77 -26.10 5.71
C ALA A 146 24.61 -25.07 4.60
N ILE A 147 23.88 -23.97 4.84
CA ILE A 147 23.65 -22.89 3.86
C ILE A 147 24.54 -21.67 4.08
N SER A 148 25.20 -21.56 5.23
CA SER A 148 26.04 -20.40 5.59
C SER A 148 27.34 -20.29 4.79
N GLY A 149 27.78 -21.38 4.19
CA GLY A 149 29.11 -21.49 3.55
C GLY A 149 30.28 -21.61 4.55
N GLU A 150 30.02 -21.67 5.85
CA GLU A 150 31.05 -21.85 6.89
C GLU A 150 31.49 -23.32 7.05
N ASP A 151 30.83 -24.28 6.41
CA ASP A 151 31.19 -25.70 6.44
C ASP A 151 32.34 -25.99 5.46
N HIS A 152 33.57 -25.89 5.94
CA HIS A 152 34.80 -26.20 5.20
C HIS A 152 35.10 -27.69 5.08
N SER A 153 34.24 -28.60 5.57
CA SER A 153 34.52 -30.05 5.60
C SER A 153 34.53 -30.70 4.22
N MET A 154 34.07 -30.04 3.17
CA MET A 154 34.00 -30.58 1.80
C MET A 154 35.16 -30.15 0.87
N HIS A 155 36.09 -29.32 1.32
CA HIS A 155 37.20 -28.83 0.51
C HIS A 155 38.57 -29.07 1.18
N GLU A 156 38.92 -30.32 1.47
CA GLU A 156 40.30 -30.69 1.74
C GLU A 156 41.13 -30.61 0.45
N GLY A 157 41.94 -29.55 0.29
CA GLY A 157 42.96 -29.55 -0.75
C GLY A 157 43.44 -28.24 -1.34
N HIS A 158 42.87 -27.08 -1.00
CA HIS A 158 43.41 -25.79 -1.46
C HIS A 158 43.80 -24.89 -0.29
N ASP A 159 45.10 -24.52 -0.27
CA ASP A 159 45.64 -23.53 0.67
C ASP A 159 45.03 -22.15 0.37
N MET A 160 43.97 -21.80 1.10
CA MET A 160 43.21 -20.52 0.99
C MET A 160 43.80 -19.42 1.89
N SER A 161 44.98 -19.60 2.46
CA SER A 161 45.61 -18.60 3.33
C SER A 161 46.04 -17.28 2.64
N ALA A 162 45.88 -17.21 1.31
CA ALA A 162 46.27 -16.03 0.51
C ALA A 162 45.09 -15.14 0.06
N MET A 163 43.85 -15.42 0.45
CA MET A 163 42.65 -14.64 0.06
C MET A 163 41.80 -14.24 1.27
N GLN A 164 42.39 -13.72 2.34
CA GLN A 164 41.66 -12.90 3.29
C GLN A 164 41.51 -11.49 2.68
N GLN A 165 40.58 -11.34 1.75
CA GLN A 165 39.97 -10.03 1.49
C GLN A 165 38.95 -9.78 2.61
N ASP A 166 38.91 -8.53 3.10
CA ASP A 166 37.90 -8.08 4.05
C ASP A 166 36.49 -8.34 3.47
N GLU A 167 35.83 -9.39 3.94
CA GLU A 167 34.47 -9.75 3.50
C GLU A 167 33.43 -9.21 4.49
N ILE A 168 32.32 -8.66 3.96
CA ILE A 168 31.15 -8.32 4.78
C ILE A 168 30.54 -9.62 5.29
N LYS A 169 30.54 -9.81 6.60
CA LYS A 169 30.05 -11.05 7.21
C LYS A 169 28.52 -11.16 7.09
N LEU A 170 28.01 -12.28 6.60
CA LEU A 170 26.61 -12.70 6.71
C LEU A 170 26.49 -13.75 7.80
N THR A 171 25.71 -13.48 8.83
CA THR A 171 25.49 -14.35 9.99
C THR A 171 24.05 -14.85 9.98
N TYR A 172 23.86 -16.16 10.08
CA TYR A 172 22.55 -16.78 10.27
C TYR A 172 22.33 -17.09 11.74
N LEU A 173 21.10 -16.82 12.19
CA LEU A 173 20.66 -17.01 13.56
C LEU A 173 19.32 -17.73 13.58
N THR A 174 19.04 -18.45 14.68
CA THR A 174 17.73 -19.04 14.96
C THR A 174 17.40 -18.92 16.43
N ALA A 175 16.17 -19.19 16.81
CA ALA A 175 15.76 -19.30 18.21
C ALA A 175 15.91 -20.75 18.68
N ASP A 176 15.92 -20.97 19.99
CA ASP A 176 15.95 -22.33 20.55
C ASP A 176 14.56 -22.98 20.57
N SER A 177 13.50 -22.19 20.42
CA SER A 177 12.10 -22.63 20.38
C SER A 177 11.20 -21.55 19.80
N VAL A 178 9.97 -21.92 19.42
CA VAL A 178 8.93 -20.98 19.00
C VAL A 178 8.57 -20.03 20.16
N GLU A 179 8.58 -20.50 21.41
CA GLU A 179 8.26 -19.69 22.59
C GLU A 179 9.29 -18.56 22.81
N SER A 180 10.58 -18.82 22.57
CA SER A 180 11.63 -17.81 22.67
C SER A 180 11.68 -16.87 21.47
N LEU A 181 11.18 -17.33 20.32
CA LEU A 181 11.08 -16.54 19.10
C LEU A 181 9.98 -15.46 19.16
N MET A 182 8.81 -15.78 19.71
CA MET A 182 7.64 -14.87 19.69
C MET A 182 7.92 -13.48 20.25
N PRO A 183 8.59 -13.30 21.41
CA PRO A 183 8.94 -11.96 21.90
C PRO A 183 9.85 -11.19 20.94
N ILE A 184 10.75 -11.89 20.23
CA ILE A 184 11.65 -11.26 19.25
C ILE A 184 10.84 -10.72 18.06
N LEU A 185 9.89 -11.50 17.56
CA LEU A 185 9.02 -11.09 16.46
C LEU A 185 8.16 -9.88 16.86
N ASP A 186 7.61 -9.89 18.10
CA ASP A 186 6.83 -8.77 18.64
C ASP A 186 7.68 -7.50 18.74
N ASP A 187 8.89 -7.59 19.29
CA ASP A 187 9.82 -6.47 19.47
C ASP A 187 10.24 -5.82 18.14
N TYR A 188 10.30 -6.61 17.06
CA TYR A 188 10.58 -6.12 15.69
C TYR A 188 9.32 -6.00 14.83
N ASN A 189 8.14 -6.07 15.44
CA ASN A 189 6.85 -5.94 14.74
C ASN A 189 6.74 -6.85 13.51
N GLN A 190 7.23 -8.09 13.65
CA GLN A 190 7.13 -9.12 12.63
C GLN A 190 5.90 -9.98 12.91
N SER A 191 5.00 -10.05 11.92
CA SER A 191 3.84 -10.93 11.97
C SER A 191 4.10 -12.14 11.07
N ILE A 192 4.03 -13.32 11.63
CA ILE A 192 4.09 -14.58 10.88
C ILE A 192 2.79 -15.36 11.07
N GLN A 193 2.33 -16.03 10.04
CA GLN A 193 1.16 -16.92 10.09
C GLN A 193 1.45 -18.15 9.26
N ASN A 194 1.16 -19.34 9.80
CA ASN A 194 1.21 -20.55 9.00
C ASN A 194 0.14 -20.47 7.90
N GLN A 195 0.49 -20.82 6.69
CA GLN A 195 -0.48 -21.02 5.63
C GLN A 195 -1.35 -22.22 5.95
N ILE A 196 -2.59 -22.21 5.47
CA ILE A 196 -3.51 -23.33 5.66
C ILE A 196 -3.66 -24.05 4.32
N ASN A 197 -3.44 -25.36 4.32
CA ASN A 197 -3.63 -26.22 3.17
C ASN A 197 -5.10 -26.34 2.78
N ASP A 198 -5.38 -26.78 1.55
CA ASP A 198 -6.76 -26.95 1.04
C ASP A 198 -7.61 -27.93 1.87
N ASP A 199 -7.00 -28.82 2.64
CA ASP A 199 -7.67 -29.75 3.54
C ASP A 199 -7.90 -29.19 4.96
N GLY A 200 -7.52 -27.93 5.21
CA GLY A 200 -7.65 -27.26 6.50
C GLY A 200 -6.53 -27.56 7.50
N THR A 201 -5.50 -28.31 7.11
CA THR A 201 -4.31 -28.51 7.94
C THR A 201 -3.35 -27.32 7.83
N GLN A 202 -2.53 -27.11 8.87
CA GLN A 202 -1.46 -26.12 8.80
C GLN A 202 -0.40 -26.56 7.79
N SER A 203 0.02 -25.63 6.95
CA SER A 203 1.16 -25.79 6.03
C SER A 203 2.47 -25.57 6.77
N GLU A 204 3.54 -26.16 6.25
CA GLU A 204 4.92 -25.83 6.65
C GLU A 204 5.38 -24.45 6.11
N ASN A 205 4.57 -23.82 5.24
CA ASN A 205 4.85 -22.50 4.71
C ASN A 205 4.27 -21.40 5.60
N PHE A 206 5.03 -20.32 5.73
CA PHE A 206 4.62 -19.13 6.47
C PHE A 206 4.26 -17.99 5.53
N SER A 207 3.26 -17.24 5.91
CA SER A 207 3.02 -15.89 5.40
C SER A 207 3.67 -14.89 6.34
N HIS A 208 4.52 -14.02 5.80
CA HIS A 208 5.15 -12.96 6.56
C HIS A 208 5.40 -11.73 5.68
N ILE A 209 5.59 -10.57 6.31
CA ILE A 209 5.98 -9.36 5.60
C ILE A 209 7.49 -9.23 5.67
N LEU A 210 8.18 -9.33 4.52
CA LEU A 210 9.62 -9.13 4.47
C LEU A 210 9.98 -7.70 4.87
N ARG A 211 10.78 -7.57 5.93
CA ARG A 211 11.38 -6.31 6.39
C ARG A 211 12.85 -6.52 6.68
N VAL A 212 13.66 -5.57 6.25
CA VAL A 212 15.09 -5.51 6.60
C VAL A 212 15.33 -4.23 7.38
N TYR A 213 15.98 -4.33 8.52
CA TYR A 213 16.26 -3.23 9.45
C TYR A 213 17.70 -2.78 9.27
N LEU A 214 17.93 -1.48 9.14
CA LEU A 214 19.26 -0.87 9.25
C LEU A 214 19.46 -0.38 10.69
N ILE A 215 20.44 -0.95 11.35
CA ILE A 215 20.80 -0.65 12.75
C ILE A 215 22.21 -0.06 12.74
N ASP A 216 22.42 1.07 13.42
CA ASP A 216 23.71 1.73 13.54
C ASP A 216 24.58 1.13 14.67
N PRO A 217 25.87 1.51 14.76
CA PRO A 217 26.79 1.03 15.82
C PRO A 217 26.36 1.32 17.24
N GLU A 218 25.44 2.26 17.45
CA GLU A 218 24.86 2.66 18.74
C GLU A 218 23.52 1.95 19.03
N LEU A 219 23.18 0.93 18.21
CA LEU A 219 21.95 0.13 18.32
C LEU A 219 20.67 0.91 17.99
N LYS A 220 20.76 2.00 17.25
CA LYS A 220 19.58 2.76 16.80
C LYS A 220 19.10 2.23 15.44
N ILE A 221 17.80 2.06 15.29
CA ILE A 221 17.18 1.72 14.02
C ILE A 221 17.12 2.99 13.18
N ARG A 222 17.73 2.96 12.00
CA ARG A 222 17.89 4.11 11.10
C ARG A 222 17.04 4.00 9.82
N ASN A 223 16.67 2.79 9.42
CA ASN A 223 15.73 2.55 8.33
C ASN A 223 15.11 1.14 8.43
N ILE A 224 13.95 0.96 7.75
CA ILE A 224 13.28 -0.34 7.56
C ILE A 224 12.90 -0.43 6.09
N TYR A 225 13.35 -1.47 5.41
CA TYR A 225 13.08 -1.70 3.99
C TYR A 225 12.02 -2.78 3.84
N SER A 226 11.00 -2.49 3.10
CA SER A 226 10.03 -3.48 2.58
C SER A 226 10.45 -3.95 1.19
N VAL A 227 9.79 -4.95 0.66
CA VAL A 227 10.03 -5.54 -0.67
C VAL A 227 10.25 -4.50 -1.77
N SER A 228 9.44 -3.44 -1.80
CA SER A 228 9.52 -2.37 -2.82
C SER A 228 10.77 -1.51 -2.75
N PHE A 229 11.45 -1.48 -1.62
CA PHE A 229 12.65 -0.66 -1.37
C PHE A 229 13.88 -1.49 -1.03
N LEU A 230 13.76 -2.81 -1.04
CA LEU A 230 14.86 -3.72 -0.76
C LEU A 230 15.73 -3.87 -2.02
N HIS A 231 16.66 -2.92 -2.20
CA HIS A 231 17.57 -2.86 -3.34
C HIS A 231 19.00 -2.60 -2.85
N PRO A 232 20.03 -3.31 -3.36
CA PRO A 232 21.39 -3.17 -2.86
C PRO A 232 21.94 -1.75 -2.95
N ASP A 233 21.64 -1.00 -4.01
CA ASP A 233 22.12 0.37 -4.18
C ASP A 233 21.51 1.32 -3.14
N ILE A 234 20.25 1.13 -2.77
CA ILE A 234 19.58 1.93 -1.72
C ILE A 234 20.23 1.61 -0.37
N LEU A 235 20.34 0.33 -0.02
CA LEU A 235 20.89 -0.10 1.26
C LEU A 235 22.34 0.36 1.44
N LEU A 236 23.18 0.18 0.41
CA LEU A 236 24.58 0.63 0.44
C LEU A 236 24.69 2.14 0.57
N ASN A 237 23.85 2.91 -0.13
CA ASN A 237 23.88 4.37 -0.04
C ASN A 237 23.42 4.87 1.34
N ASP A 238 22.46 4.20 1.97
CA ASP A 238 22.03 4.53 3.32
C ASP A 238 23.14 4.28 4.35
N VAL A 239 23.85 3.15 4.29
CA VAL A 239 24.99 2.90 5.17
C VAL A 239 26.11 3.92 4.93
N LYS A 240 26.45 4.20 3.65
CA LYS A 240 27.44 5.23 3.33
C LYS A 240 27.04 6.61 3.87
N THR A 241 25.75 6.95 3.79
CA THR A 241 25.22 8.21 4.37
C THR A 241 25.46 8.26 5.87
N LEU A 242 25.18 7.18 6.60
CA LEU A 242 25.48 7.10 8.03
C LEU A 242 26.99 7.19 8.32
N MET A 243 27.82 6.50 7.53
CA MET A 243 29.27 6.55 7.71
C MET A 243 29.86 7.95 7.42
N ILE A 244 29.24 8.72 6.51
CA ILE A 244 29.58 10.13 6.28
C ILE A 244 29.16 10.97 7.50
N GLN A 245 27.95 10.77 8.02
CA GLN A 245 27.48 11.46 9.23
C GLN A 245 28.36 11.20 10.45
N ASP A 246 28.87 9.96 10.57
CA ASP A 246 29.73 9.53 11.67
C ASP A 246 31.23 9.87 11.43
N GLY A 247 31.56 10.54 10.30
CA GLY A 247 32.93 10.95 9.95
C GLY A 247 33.86 9.81 9.58
N ILE A 248 33.32 8.64 9.21
CA ILE A 248 34.09 7.45 8.79
C ILE A 248 34.41 7.51 7.29
N MET A 249 33.53 8.10 6.51
CA MET A 249 33.71 8.33 5.07
C MET A 249 33.63 9.82 4.74
N GLU A 250 34.32 10.23 3.70
CA GLU A 250 34.20 11.58 3.16
C GLU A 250 33.05 11.61 2.15
N ALA A 251 32.25 12.72 2.16
CA ALA A 251 31.26 12.95 1.13
C ALA A 251 31.98 13.24 -0.22
N GLU A 252 31.39 12.79 -1.32
CA GLU A 252 31.87 13.19 -2.65
C GLU A 252 31.86 14.71 -2.77
N GLU A 253 32.92 15.32 -3.39
CA GLU A 253 32.99 16.78 -3.59
C GLU A 253 31.72 17.29 -4.29
N GLY A 254 31.07 18.27 -3.67
CA GLY A 254 29.85 18.90 -4.21
C GLY A 254 28.53 18.35 -3.64
N VAL A 255 28.55 17.40 -2.71
CA VAL A 255 27.36 16.95 -1.96
C VAL A 255 27.26 17.77 -0.67
N SER A 256 26.35 18.73 -0.62
CA SER A 256 25.99 19.41 0.63
C SER A 256 25.00 18.57 1.42
N ILE A 257 25.32 18.26 2.67
CA ILE A 257 24.45 17.51 3.59
C ILE A 257 23.17 18.30 3.94
N LEU A 258 23.15 19.59 3.65
CA LEU A 258 22.07 20.51 4.06
C LEU A 258 21.32 21.15 2.88
N GLU A 259 21.76 20.95 1.63
CA GLU A 259 21.05 21.43 0.45
C GLU A 259 20.36 20.26 -0.25
N TYR A 260 19.23 19.87 0.26
CA TYR A 260 18.21 19.23 -0.56
C TYR A 260 17.61 20.31 -1.45
N ALA A 261 18.26 20.55 -2.59
CA ALA A 261 17.60 21.28 -3.66
C ALA A 261 16.60 20.31 -4.31
N PRO A 262 15.29 20.61 -4.33
CA PRO A 262 14.29 19.78 -5.02
C PRO A 262 14.66 19.50 -6.48
N ASP A 263 15.53 20.34 -7.07
CA ASP A 263 15.98 20.25 -8.46
C ASP A 263 17.04 19.18 -8.76
N ASP A 264 17.68 18.58 -7.76
CA ASP A 264 18.83 17.68 -7.97
C ASP A 264 18.51 16.19 -7.72
N THR A 265 17.24 15.83 -7.50
CA THR A 265 16.83 14.43 -7.31
C THR A 265 16.89 13.59 -8.58
N GLY A 266 17.22 14.17 -9.73
CA GLY A 266 17.19 13.48 -11.03
C GLY A 266 15.78 13.04 -11.46
N VAL A 267 14.80 13.20 -10.59
CA VAL A 267 13.38 12.99 -10.87
C VAL A 267 12.78 14.32 -11.28
N ARG A 268 13.34 14.91 -12.33
CA ARG A 268 12.54 15.83 -13.14
C ARG A 268 11.54 14.96 -13.86
N ALA A 269 10.26 15.25 -13.73
CA ALA A 269 9.32 14.96 -14.80
C ALA A 269 10.08 15.25 -16.08
N GLY A 270 10.39 14.22 -16.87
CA GLY A 270 11.38 14.37 -17.93
C GLY A 270 11.03 15.60 -18.77
N ALA A 271 12.02 16.39 -19.16
CA ALA A 271 11.84 17.50 -20.09
C ALA A 271 11.19 17.08 -21.42
N SER A 272 10.89 15.79 -21.59
CA SER A 272 10.10 15.17 -22.66
C SER A 272 8.61 15.03 -22.33
N ASP A 273 8.17 15.20 -21.08
CA ASP A 273 6.76 15.23 -20.70
C ASP A 273 6.21 16.66 -20.73
N SER A 274 6.50 17.37 -21.80
CA SER A 274 5.82 18.62 -22.17
C SER A 274 4.36 18.39 -22.58
N LYS A 275 3.67 17.48 -21.89
CA LYS A 275 2.21 17.36 -21.99
C LYS A 275 1.63 18.53 -21.20
N ALA A 276 0.96 19.43 -21.91
CA ALA A 276 0.09 20.43 -21.30
C ALA A 276 -0.78 19.72 -20.23
N GLY A 277 -0.76 20.22 -19.00
CA GLY A 277 -1.48 19.60 -17.86
C GLY A 277 -0.58 18.92 -16.81
N TYR A 278 0.76 18.94 -16.97
CA TYR A 278 1.70 18.39 -15.99
C TYR A 278 2.64 19.42 -15.34
N HIS A 279 2.48 20.70 -15.65
CA HIS A 279 3.13 21.75 -14.87
C HIS A 279 2.39 21.94 -13.55
N SER A 280 3.11 22.12 -12.44
CA SER A 280 2.51 22.43 -11.12
C SER A 280 1.57 23.65 -11.18
N ASP A 281 1.80 24.58 -12.09
CA ASP A 281 0.95 25.73 -12.35
C ASP A 281 -0.39 25.37 -13.02
N ASP A 282 -0.45 24.23 -13.77
CA ASP A 282 -1.69 23.72 -14.35
C ASP A 282 -2.50 22.89 -13.33
N TYR A 283 -1.84 22.38 -12.28
CA TYR A 283 -2.47 21.72 -11.13
C TYR A 283 -2.80 22.67 -9.96
N GLN A 284 -2.45 23.92 -10.04
CA GLN A 284 -3.21 24.94 -9.33
C GLN A 284 -4.59 24.89 -9.96
N THR A 285 -5.31 23.86 -9.52
CA THR A 285 -6.64 23.56 -10.02
C THR A 285 -7.38 24.86 -10.18
N ASN A 286 -7.91 25.08 -11.36
CA ASN A 286 -9.01 25.99 -11.60
C ASN A 286 -10.28 25.58 -10.80
N SER A 287 -10.13 24.89 -9.70
CA SER A 287 -11.13 24.76 -8.67
C SER A 287 -11.28 26.16 -8.03
N ARG A 288 -12.04 27.01 -8.74
CA ARG A 288 -12.55 28.26 -8.18
C ARG A 288 -13.22 28.04 -6.82
N ALA A 289 -13.59 26.81 -6.50
CA ALA A 289 -14.08 26.39 -5.21
C ALA A 289 -13.01 26.48 -4.11
N ILE A 290 -11.77 26.07 -4.35
CA ILE A 290 -10.70 26.08 -3.33
C ILE A 290 -10.23 27.52 -3.04
N THR A 291 -10.07 28.36 -4.06
CA THR A 291 -9.63 29.75 -3.88
C THR A 291 -10.74 30.69 -3.38
N ALA A 292 -12.01 30.33 -3.54
CA ALA A 292 -13.15 31.14 -3.12
C ALA A 292 -13.76 30.71 -1.77
N ARG A 293 -13.48 29.52 -1.26
CA ARG A 293 -14.03 29.02 0.01
C ARG A 293 -13.13 29.42 1.17
N LYS A 294 -13.53 30.47 1.88
CA LYS A 294 -13.09 30.69 3.26
C LYS A 294 -13.89 29.73 4.14
N GLY A 295 -13.30 28.60 4.51
CA GLY A 295 -13.90 27.67 5.44
C GLY A 295 -14.09 28.27 6.83
N THR A 296 -14.91 27.64 7.64
CA THR A 296 -15.13 28.00 9.04
C THR A 296 -14.62 26.86 9.91
N LYS A 297 -13.73 27.20 10.86
CA LYS A 297 -13.19 26.21 11.81
C LYS A 297 -14.32 25.66 12.67
N SER A 298 -14.36 24.35 12.82
CA SER A 298 -15.35 23.62 13.59
C SER A 298 -14.70 22.89 14.77
N ASP A 299 -15.48 22.64 15.80
CA ASP A 299 -15.07 21.84 16.96
C ASP A 299 -15.22 20.35 16.63
N LEU A 300 -14.27 19.81 15.86
CA LEU A 300 -14.31 18.40 15.43
C LEU A 300 -14.11 17.42 16.60
N ILE A 301 -13.38 17.80 17.67
CA ILE A 301 -13.12 16.90 18.80
C ILE A 301 -14.40 16.49 19.54
N ARG A 302 -15.47 17.28 19.44
CA ARG A 302 -16.76 16.99 20.10
C ARG A 302 -17.32 15.61 19.75
N VAL A 303 -17.00 15.06 18.55
CA VAL A 303 -17.53 13.77 18.11
C VAL A 303 -17.00 12.60 18.97
N ILE A 304 -15.89 12.79 19.69
CA ILE A 304 -15.31 11.80 20.58
C ILE A 304 -16.27 11.52 21.77
N ASP A 305 -16.84 12.57 22.35
CA ASP A 305 -17.77 12.46 23.49
C ASP A 305 -19.23 12.38 23.04
N THR A 306 -19.56 13.04 21.92
CA THR A 306 -20.92 13.13 21.41
C THR A 306 -20.95 12.78 19.92
N PRO A 307 -20.85 11.48 19.60
CA PRO A 307 -20.91 11.05 18.19
C PRO A 307 -22.29 11.38 17.59
N PRO A 308 -22.36 11.67 16.28
CA PRO A 308 -23.61 11.89 15.58
C PRO A 308 -24.57 10.70 15.74
N LEU A 309 -25.89 10.99 15.67
CA LEU A 309 -26.92 9.95 15.71
C LEU A 309 -26.64 8.84 14.70
N GLY A 310 -26.88 7.60 15.09
CA GLY A 310 -26.66 6.39 14.27
C GLY A 310 -25.25 5.85 14.35
N LEU A 311 -24.33 6.48 15.07
CA LEU A 311 -22.96 6.04 15.26
C LEU A 311 -22.68 5.62 16.72
N PRO A 312 -21.83 4.61 16.96
CA PRO A 312 -21.37 4.27 18.30
C PRO A 312 -20.35 5.30 18.80
N LYS A 313 -19.92 5.16 20.06
CA LYS A 313 -18.79 5.95 20.58
C LYS A 313 -17.55 5.74 19.72
N VAL A 314 -16.85 6.83 19.40
CA VAL A 314 -15.60 6.77 18.61
C VAL A 314 -14.53 5.99 19.40
N PRO A 315 -13.92 4.95 18.82
CA PRO A 315 -12.80 4.24 19.43
C PRO A 315 -11.57 5.14 19.50
N VAL A 316 -11.03 5.31 20.70
CA VAL A 316 -9.80 6.09 20.95
C VAL A 316 -8.81 5.17 21.64
N PRO A 317 -7.63 4.89 21.03
CA PRO A 317 -6.57 4.13 21.67
C PRO A 317 -6.06 4.84 22.93
N THR A 318 -5.69 4.06 23.96
CA THR A 318 -5.20 4.62 25.24
C THR A 318 -3.84 5.28 25.11
N ASP A 319 -3.04 4.85 24.15
CA ASP A 319 -1.71 5.36 23.82
C ASP A 319 -1.73 6.53 22.83
N ASN A 320 -2.90 6.83 22.25
CA ASN A 320 -3.11 8.02 21.41
C ASN A 320 -4.43 8.73 21.76
N PRO A 321 -4.55 9.34 22.97
CA PRO A 321 -5.69 10.17 23.28
C PRO A 321 -5.77 11.35 22.31
N VAL A 322 -6.98 11.63 21.81
CA VAL A 322 -7.23 12.71 20.85
C VAL A 322 -7.22 14.04 21.60
N THR A 323 -6.47 15.02 21.08
CA THR A 323 -6.44 16.41 21.55
C THR A 323 -6.63 17.37 20.38
N THR A 324 -6.98 18.62 20.66
CA THR A 324 -7.13 19.65 19.65
C THR A 324 -5.81 19.89 18.90
N GLU A 325 -4.69 19.91 19.63
CA GLU A 325 -3.35 20.12 19.07
C GLU A 325 -2.98 19.00 18.10
N LYS A 326 -3.29 17.74 18.42
CA LYS A 326 -3.05 16.59 17.53
C LYS A 326 -3.94 16.63 16.29
N ILE A 327 -5.21 17.04 16.44
CA ILE A 327 -6.12 17.21 15.30
C ILE A 327 -5.61 18.28 14.33
N GLU A 328 -5.22 19.46 14.83
CA GLU A 328 -4.71 20.54 14.00
C GLU A 328 -3.40 20.17 13.31
N LEU A 329 -2.48 19.51 14.04
CA LEU A 329 -1.24 19.01 13.48
C LEU A 329 -1.49 17.92 12.42
N GLY A 330 -2.37 16.97 12.71
CA GLY A 330 -2.73 15.91 11.77
C GLY A 330 -3.40 16.46 10.51
N LYS A 331 -4.27 17.47 10.67
CA LYS A 331 -4.88 18.20 9.56
C LYS A 331 -3.82 18.88 8.70
N LYS A 332 -2.86 19.61 9.31
CA LYS A 332 -1.74 20.23 8.59
C LYS A 332 -0.96 19.19 7.80
N LEU A 333 -0.58 18.07 8.42
CA LEU A 333 0.13 16.97 7.75
C LEU A 333 -0.67 16.37 6.58
N PHE A 334 -1.98 16.20 6.74
CA PHE A 334 -2.86 15.60 5.73
C PHE A 334 -2.95 16.43 4.44
N PHE A 335 -2.91 17.75 4.55
CA PHE A 335 -3.01 18.67 3.41
C PHE A 335 -1.66 19.15 2.88
N ASP A 336 -0.55 18.86 3.58
CA ASP A 336 0.75 19.37 3.21
C ASP A 336 1.37 18.61 2.03
N ARG A 337 1.49 19.27 0.88
CA ARG A 337 2.08 18.68 -0.33
C ARG A 337 3.57 18.43 -0.21
N ARG A 338 4.27 19.17 0.68
CA ARG A 338 5.71 18.99 0.95
C ARG A 338 6.04 17.61 1.52
N LEU A 339 5.03 16.84 1.97
CA LEU A 339 5.22 15.46 2.43
C LEU A 339 5.33 14.45 1.28
N SER A 340 5.29 14.89 0.03
CA SER A 340 5.67 14.05 -1.12
C SER A 340 7.13 14.29 -1.54
N LEU A 341 7.67 13.38 -2.35
CA LEU A 341 9.07 13.43 -2.79
C LEU A 341 9.43 14.76 -3.47
N ASN A 342 8.54 15.28 -4.31
CA ASN A 342 8.74 16.50 -5.11
C ASN A 342 7.88 17.69 -4.67
N ASP A 343 7.32 17.67 -3.46
CA ASP A 343 6.51 18.77 -2.88
C ASP A 343 5.18 19.06 -3.60
N THR A 344 4.70 18.13 -4.43
CA THR A 344 3.52 18.38 -5.27
C THR A 344 2.26 17.64 -4.83
N PHE A 345 2.36 16.68 -3.88
CA PHE A 345 1.29 15.74 -3.61
C PHE A 345 0.99 15.57 -2.11
N SER A 346 -0.28 15.55 -1.72
CA SER A 346 -0.74 15.34 -0.35
C SER A 346 -1.83 14.28 -0.25
N CYS A 347 -2.16 13.84 0.96
CA CYS A 347 -3.27 12.90 1.21
C CYS A 347 -4.59 13.44 0.67
N ALA A 348 -4.82 14.76 0.81
CA ALA A 348 -6.03 15.44 0.36
C ALA A 348 -6.23 15.43 -1.17
N MET A 349 -5.21 15.09 -1.97
CA MET A 349 -5.33 15.00 -3.43
C MET A 349 -5.94 13.68 -3.91
N CYS A 350 -5.85 12.62 -3.08
CA CYS A 350 -6.58 11.38 -3.32
C CYS A 350 -7.87 11.29 -2.48
N HIS A 351 -7.90 11.98 -1.34
CA HIS A 351 -9.02 11.99 -0.38
C HIS A 351 -9.60 13.41 -0.30
N ILE A 352 -10.31 13.79 -1.37
CA ILE A 352 -10.82 15.14 -1.59
C ILE A 352 -12.03 15.38 -0.68
N ALA A 353 -11.95 16.42 0.17
CA ALA A 353 -12.96 16.66 1.20
C ALA A 353 -14.37 16.82 0.61
N GLU A 354 -14.52 17.59 -0.47
CA GLU A 354 -15.81 17.82 -1.16
C GLU A 354 -16.34 16.58 -1.87
N GLN A 355 -15.51 15.57 -2.07
CA GLN A 355 -15.86 14.31 -2.73
C GLN A 355 -16.01 13.16 -1.72
N GLY A 356 -16.47 13.48 -0.51
CA GLY A 356 -16.64 12.49 0.55
C GLY A 356 -15.32 11.93 1.10
N TYR A 357 -14.24 12.72 1.06
CA TYR A 357 -12.86 12.24 1.35
C TYR A 357 -12.50 10.99 0.56
N SER A 358 -12.93 10.92 -0.68
CA SER A 358 -12.62 9.94 -1.70
C SER A 358 -12.13 10.67 -2.96
N ASN A 359 -12.15 10.01 -4.12
CA ASN A 359 -11.89 10.64 -5.42
C ASN A 359 -12.96 10.17 -6.40
N ASN A 360 -13.87 11.06 -6.78
CA ASN A 360 -14.98 10.74 -7.69
C ASN A 360 -14.70 11.09 -9.16
N GLU A 361 -13.51 11.61 -9.45
CA GLU A 361 -13.11 11.96 -10.80
C GLU A 361 -12.41 10.79 -11.53
N LEU A 362 -11.77 9.89 -10.75
CA LEU A 362 -10.95 8.82 -11.29
C LEU A 362 -11.35 7.46 -10.69
N GLN A 363 -11.42 6.43 -11.52
CA GLN A 363 -11.62 5.06 -11.04
C GLN A 363 -10.55 4.64 -10.03
N LYS A 364 -9.31 5.01 -10.30
CA LYS A 364 -8.16 4.77 -9.44
C LYS A 364 -7.42 6.09 -9.29
N ALA A 365 -7.27 6.54 -8.07
CA ALA A 365 -6.54 7.77 -7.80
C ALA A 365 -5.12 7.71 -8.39
N VAL A 366 -4.67 8.85 -8.87
CA VAL A 366 -3.35 9.03 -9.45
C VAL A 366 -2.49 9.78 -8.45
N GLY A 367 -1.33 9.25 -8.12
CA GLY A 367 -0.38 9.84 -7.19
C GLY A 367 0.82 10.46 -7.89
N PHE A 368 1.96 10.39 -7.24
CA PHE A 368 3.23 10.94 -7.67
C PHE A 368 3.53 10.66 -9.16
N GLU A 369 3.88 11.69 -9.91
CA GLU A 369 4.21 11.65 -11.35
C GLU A 369 3.15 10.99 -12.24
N GLY A 370 1.88 11.08 -11.86
CA GLY A 370 0.81 10.49 -12.66
C GLY A 370 0.69 8.97 -12.54
N ARG A 371 1.33 8.34 -11.56
CA ARG A 371 1.27 6.90 -11.35
C ARG A 371 -0.07 6.49 -10.76
N SER A 372 -0.76 5.59 -11.44
CA SER A 372 -2.06 5.11 -11.02
C SER A 372 -1.96 4.17 -9.81
N ASN A 373 -2.88 4.30 -8.87
CA ASN A 373 -3.08 3.31 -7.82
C ASN A 373 -3.76 2.05 -8.38
N ARG A 374 -3.57 0.91 -7.72
CA ARG A 374 -4.21 -0.35 -8.12
C ARG A 374 -5.69 -0.39 -7.80
N ARG A 375 -6.11 0.33 -6.75
CA ARG A 375 -7.46 0.33 -6.19
C ARG A 375 -8.02 1.72 -6.12
N ASN A 376 -9.34 1.80 -6.04
CA ASN A 376 -10.07 3.03 -5.77
C ASN A 376 -9.63 3.63 -4.42
N ALA A 377 -9.71 4.97 -4.28
CA ALA A 377 -9.46 5.65 -3.02
C ALA A 377 -10.71 5.56 -2.12
N PRO A 378 -10.67 4.78 -1.02
CA PRO A 378 -11.82 4.69 -0.13
C PRO A 378 -12.01 6.01 0.62
N THR A 379 -13.26 6.29 1.03
CA THR A 379 -13.54 7.41 1.91
C THR A 379 -12.80 7.29 3.24
N ILE A 380 -12.39 8.43 3.80
CA ILE A 380 -11.83 8.51 5.17
C ILE A 380 -12.93 8.75 6.22
N TYR A 381 -14.15 9.14 5.81
CA TYR A 381 -15.25 9.25 6.77
C TYR A 381 -15.45 7.94 7.53
N ASN A 382 -15.55 8.07 8.86
CA ASN A 382 -15.84 6.96 9.76
C ASN A 382 -14.78 5.85 9.83
N THR A 383 -13.55 6.11 9.36
CA THR A 383 -12.45 5.11 9.41
C THR A 383 -12.10 4.70 10.84
N ALA A 384 -12.36 5.56 11.82
CA ALA A 384 -12.15 5.24 13.25
C ALA A 384 -12.87 3.97 13.72
N TYR A 385 -13.96 3.56 13.06
CA TYR A 385 -14.75 2.37 13.42
C TYR A 385 -14.33 1.11 12.68
N LEU A 386 -13.36 1.20 11.78
CA LEU A 386 -12.92 0.06 10.98
C LEU A 386 -11.88 -0.76 11.74
N GLU A 387 -12.10 -2.06 11.81
CA GLU A 387 -11.14 -3.00 12.42
C GLU A 387 -9.98 -3.31 11.48
N ARG A 388 -10.18 -3.12 10.17
CA ARG A 388 -9.17 -3.29 9.13
C ARG A 388 -9.21 -2.13 8.17
N LEU A 389 -8.04 -1.66 7.79
CA LEU A 389 -7.83 -0.52 6.90
C LEU A 389 -7.29 -1.00 5.55
N PHE A 390 -7.31 -0.11 4.58
CA PHE A 390 -7.22 -0.42 3.15
C PHE A 390 -8.36 -1.34 2.69
N LEU A 391 -8.50 -1.51 1.37
CA LEU A 391 -9.55 -2.38 0.82
C LEU A 391 -9.23 -3.87 0.96
N ASP A 392 -7.95 -4.21 1.03
CA ASP A 392 -7.46 -5.58 1.27
C ASP A 392 -7.30 -5.93 2.76
N GLY A 393 -7.55 -5.01 3.67
CA GLY A 393 -7.52 -5.28 5.11
C GLY A 393 -6.13 -5.51 5.73
N ARG A 394 -5.06 -5.06 5.04
CA ARG A 394 -3.66 -5.31 5.44
C ARG A 394 -3.18 -4.54 6.66
N GLU A 395 -3.92 -3.54 7.13
CA GLU A 395 -3.56 -2.73 8.30
C GLU A 395 -4.73 -2.67 9.29
N THR A 396 -4.42 -2.53 10.57
CA THR A 396 -5.40 -2.54 11.68
C THR A 396 -5.34 -1.28 12.55
N SER A 397 -4.38 -0.38 12.31
CA SER A 397 -4.18 0.85 13.07
C SER A 397 -4.11 2.06 12.12
N LEU A 398 -4.84 3.12 12.43
CA LEU A 398 -4.74 4.39 11.70
C LEU A 398 -3.34 4.99 11.80
N GLU A 399 -2.71 4.84 12.97
CA GLU A 399 -1.37 5.33 13.25
C GLU A 399 -0.31 4.72 12.30
N ASN A 400 -0.43 3.44 12.01
CA ASN A 400 0.47 2.74 11.10
C ASN A 400 0.08 2.92 9.62
N GLN A 401 -1.23 3.00 9.35
CA GLN A 401 -1.77 3.11 7.99
C GLN A 401 -1.23 4.33 7.25
N ALA A 402 -1.06 5.45 7.95
CA ALA A 402 -0.60 6.72 7.39
C ALA A 402 0.77 6.63 6.69
N TRP A 403 1.62 5.67 7.08
CA TRP A 403 2.98 5.56 6.55
C TRP A 403 3.06 4.95 5.16
N GLU A 404 2.17 4.00 4.83
CA GLU A 404 2.22 3.37 3.52
C GLU A 404 1.92 4.36 2.36
N PRO A 405 0.94 5.27 2.45
CA PRO A 405 0.76 6.32 1.45
C PRO A 405 1.95 7.27 1.32
N LEU A 406 2.64 7.59 2.41
CA LEU A 406 3.81 8.47 2.38
C LEU A 406 4.97 7.87 1.59
N VAL A 407 5.26 6.57 1.77
CA VAL A 407 6.39 5.91 1.11
C VAL A 407 6.00 5.18 -0.19
N GLY A 408 4.72 5.00 -0.47
CA GLY A 408 4.24 4.31 -1.67
C GLY A 408 4.66 5.03 -2.94
N HIS A 409 5.42 4.36 -3.81
CA HIS A 409 5.98 4.92 -5.04
C HIS A 409 4.95 5.48 -6.03
N ASN A 410 3.73 4.99 -5.98
CA ASN A 410 2.59 5.46 -6.78
C ASN A 410 1.63 6.37 -5.98
N LYS A 411 2.04 6.83 -4.79
CA LYS A 411 1.28 7.71 -3.89
C LYS A 411 2.08 8.99 -3.65
N MET A 412 2.79 9.12 -2.52
CA MET A 412 3.58 10.30 -2.20
C MET A 412 5.09 10.09 -2.43
N ALA A 413 5.50 8.87 -2.65
CA ALA A 413 6.83 8.43 -3.12
C ALA A 413 8.02 8.86 -2.27
N MET A 414 7.84 9.17 -0.97
CA MET A 414 8.98 9.41 -0.08
C MET A 414 9.90 8.19 -0.08
N THR A 415 11.20 8.40 -0.21
CA THR A 415 12.17 7.31 -0.36
C THR A 415 12.34 6.49 0.91
N SER A 416 12.05 7.09 2.07
CA SER A 416 12.05 6.39 3.36
C SER A 416 11.19 7.13 4.39
N ILE A 417 10.81 6.42 5.45
CA ILE A 417 10.18 6.99 6.64
C ILE A 417 11.09 8.08 7.25
N GLY A 418 12.38 7.80 7.35
CA GLY A 418 13.36 8.74 7.88
C GLY A 418 13.40 10.06 7.10
N GLN A 419 13.37 9.99 5.77
CA GLN A 419 13.33 11.21 4.94
C GLN A 419 12.06 12.04 5.19
N ALA A 420 10.90 11.39 5.34
CA ALA A 420 9.66 12.09 5.68
C ALA A 420 9.77 12.81 7.03
N ILE A 421 10.32 12.15 8.04
CA ILE A 421 10.55 12.73 9.37
C ILE A 421 11.49 13.94 9.30
N GLU A 422 12.63 13.80 8.62
CA GLU A 422 13.59 14.89 8.48
C GLU A 422 13.02 16.07 7.70
N LYS A 423 12.25 15.81 6.68
CA LYS A 423 11.58 16.87 5.91
C LYS A 423 10.63 17.69 6.78
N ILE A 424 9.85 17.02 7.64
CA ILE A 424 8.99 17.69 8.61
C ILE A 424 9.82 18.48 9.62
N ARG A 425 10.88 17.90 10.19
CA ARG A 425 11.77 18.58 11.15
C ARG A 425 12.49 19.77 10.56
N GLY A 426 12.87 19.71 9.28
CA GLY A 426 13.52 20.79 8.55
C GLY A 426 12.57 21.91 8.09
N THR A 427 11.27 21.72 8.22
CA THR A 427 10.26 22.66 7.75
C THR A 427 9.85 23.60 8.88
N ALA A 428 10.21 24.88 8.79
CA ALA A 428 10.13 25.86 9.88
C ALA A 428 8.72 26.06 10.46
N ASP A 429 7.67 25.90 9.67
CA ASP A 429 6.28 26.07 10.14
C ASP A 429 5.71 24.87 10.92
N TYR A 430 6.53 23.81 11.11
CA TYR A 430 6.25 22.73 12.07
C TYR A 430 6.95 22.93 13.43
N GLU A 431 7.83 23.94 13.56
CA GLU A 431 8.57 24.19 14.80
C GLU A 431 7.60 24.42 15.97
N GLY A 432 7.77 23.66 17.06
CA GLY A 432 6.95 23.73 18.26
C GLY A 432 5.58 23.05 18.19
N LEU A 433 5.09 22.64 16.99
CA LEU A 433 3.77 22.04 16.85
C LEU A 433 3.72 20.60 17.40
N PHE A 434 4.77 19.83 17.19
CA PHE A 434 4.86 18.47 17.74
C PHE A 434 5.04 18.52 19.25
N GLU A 435 5.91 19.39 19.74
CA GLU A 435 6.14 19.57 21.17
C GLU A 435 4.87 20.00 21.91
N ALA A 436 4.02 20.83 21.29
CA ALA A 436 2.74 21.23 21.84
C ALA A 436 1.71 20.07 21.85
N ALA A 437 1.71 19.23 20.81
CA ALA A 437 0.76 18.13 20.67
C ALA A 437 1.16 16.89 21.50
N PHE A 438 2.46 16.70 21.80
CA PHE A 438 3.01 15.48 22.38
C PHE A 438 3.94 15.71 23.58
N ASP A 439 3.59 16.65 24.46
CA ASP A 439 4.27 16.89 25.74
C ASP A 439 5.80 17.08 25.59
N GLY A 440 6.24 17.86 24.60
CA GLY A 440 7.64 18.17 24.34
C GLY A 440 8.37 17.18 23.44
N GLN A 441 7.69 16.18 22.87
CA GLN A 441 8.27 15.27 21.89
C GLN A 441 8.32 15.90 20.50
N GLN A 442 9.38 15.62 19.78
CA GLN A 442 9.55 16.08 18.39
C GLN A 442 8.86 15.15 17.39
N ALA A 443 8.83 15.56 16.12
CA ALA A 443 8.36 14.72 15.04
C ALA A 443 9.19 13.41 14.97
N ASP A 444 8.51 12.29 15.06
CA ASP A 444 9.05 10.95 14.87
C ASP A 444 8.01 10.02 14.23
N ILE A 445 8.35 8.74 14.08
CA ILE A 445 7.45 7.77 13.47
C ILE A 445 6.13 7.63 14.22
N MET A 446 6.15 7.71 15.54
CA MET A 446 4.95 7.57 16.39
C MET A 446 4.11 8.84 16.33
N THR A 447 4.73 10.00 16.60
CA THR A 447 4.02 11.28 16.74
C THR A 447 3.39 11.73 15.42
N ILE A 448 4.03 11.47 14.27
CA ILE A 448 3.46 11.77 12.95
C ILE A 448 2.24 10.88 12.67
N GLY A 449 2.36 9.56 12.86
CA GLY A 449 1.26 8.62 12.68
C GLY A 449 0.10 8.92 13.62
N GLN A 450 0.39 9.22 14.88
CA GLN A 450 -0.61 9.58 15.89
C GLN A 450 -1.34 10.90 15.59
N ALA A 451 -0.64 11.89 15.05
CA ALA A 451 -1.26 13.16 14.65
C ALA A 451 -2.22 12.94 13.46
N LEU A 452 -1.77 12.27 12.39
CA LEU A 452 -2.60 11.94 11.23
C LEU A 452 -3.83 11.13 11.67
N ALA A 453 -3.63 10.07 12.46
CA ALA A 453 -4.72 9.26 13.01
C ALA A 453 -5.71 10.06 13.87
N SER A 454 -5.24 11.06 14.61
CA SER A 454 -6.12 11.91 15.43
C SER A 454 -7.02 12.78 14.56
N TYR A 455 -6.51 13.30 13.44
CA TYR A 455 -7.34 14.02 12.46
C TYR A 455 -8.34 13.09 11.77
N GLU A 456 -7.89 11.96 11.24
CA GLU A 456 -8.79 11.01 10.58
C GLU A 456 -9.87 10.47 11.52
N ARG A 457 -9.55 10.31 12.81
CA ARG A 457 -10.46 9.79 13.83
C ARG A 457 -11.64 10.72 14.13
N VAL A 458 -11.50 12.00 13.90
CA VAL A 458 -12.59 12.98 14.08
C VAL A 458 -13.38 13.27 12.80
N LEU A 459 -12.97 12.71 11.66
CA LEU A 459 -13.74 12.78 10.42
C LEU A 459 -14.95 11.82 10.47
N VAL A 460 -15.88 12.13 11.36
CA VAL A 460 -17.05 11.30 11.65
C VAL A 460 -18.29 11.93 11.05
N SER A 461 -19.07 11.14 10.31
CA SER A 461 -20.29 11.57 9.64
C SER A 461 -21.46 10.64 9.95
N GLY A 462 -22.55 11.22 10.46
CA GLY A 462 -23.79 10.54 10.85
C GLY A 462 -24.98 11.50 10.86
N ASN A 463 -26.00 11.20 11.67
CA ASN A 463 -27.27 11.94 11.71
C ASN A 463 -27.92 12.09 10.32
N SER A 464 -27.77 11.04 9.50
CA SER A 464 -28.36 10.98 8.16
C SER A 464 -29.89 10.98 8.19
N PRO A 465 -30.60 11.24 7.07
CA PRO A 465 -32.04 11.03 6.98
C PRO A 465 -32.46 9.64 7.47
N PHE A 466 -31.71 8.59 7.13
CA PHE A 466 -31.94 7.24 7.67
C PHE A 466 -31.83 7.20 9.19
N ASP A 467 -30.80 7.79 9.78
CA ASP A 467 -30.61 7.78 11.23
C ASP A 467 -31.77 8.46 11.96
N ARG A 468 -32.21 9.61 11.47
CA ARG A 468 -33.35 10.32 12.04
C ARG A 468 -34.65 9.51 11.93
N TRP A 469 -34.91 8.92 10.78
CA TRP A 469 -36.05 8.05 10.60
C TRP A 469 -35.99 6.78 11.48
N HIS A 470 -34.89 6.06 11.37
CA HIS A 470 -34.79 4.72 11.96
C HIS A 470 -34.57 4.75 13.47
N PHE A 471 -33.68 5.61 13.97
CA PHE A 471 -33.29 5.68 15.39
C PHE A 471 -34.07 6.77 16.15
N ALA A 472 -34.26 7.96 15.59
CA ALA A 472 -35.02 9.02 16.24
C ALA A 472 -36.53 8.95 15.97
N LYS A 473 -37.00 8.05 15.09
CA LYS A 473 -38.41 7.85 14.75
C LYS A 473 -39.08 9.06 14.08
N GLU A 474 -38.32 9.81 13.31
CA GLU A 474 -38.82 10.93 12.50
C GLU A 474 -39.42 10.39 11.18
N ASP A 475 -40.68 10.06 11.15
CA ASP A 475 -41.34 9.37 10.03
C ASP A 475 -41.16 10.04 8.66
N ASN A 476 -41.03 11.36 8.64
CA ASN A 476 -40.89 12.15 7.42
C ASN A 476 -39.43 12.41 6.98
N ALA A 477 -38.46 11.86 7.72
CA ALA A 477 -37.04 12.06 7.39
C ALA A 477 -36.62 11.36 6.10
N VAL A 478 -37.35 10.33 5.68
CA VAL A 478 -37.10 9.56 4.44
C VAL A 478 -38.40 9.35 3.66
N SER A 479 -38.30 9.19 2.35
CA SER A 479 -39.47 8.92 1.48
C SER A 479 -40.00 7.50 1.67
N GLU A 480 -41.27 7.26 1.31
CA GLU A 480 -41.85 5.91 1.29
C GLU A 480 -41.09 4.96 0.35
N GLN A 481 -40.51 5.49 -0.72
CA GLN A 481 -39.62 4.74 -1.60
C GLN A 481 -38.39 4.23 -0.87
N ALA A 482 -37.72 5.10 -0.11
CA ALA A 482 -36.54 4.71 0.68
C ALA A 482 -36.89 3.72 1.80
N LYS A 483 -38.10 3.81 2.41
CA LYS A 483 -38.56 2.83 3.40
C LYS A 483 -38.70 1.42 2.78
N ARG A 484 -39.33 1.32 1.59
CA ARG A 484 -39.38 0.05 0.85
C ARG A 484 -37.99 -0.46 0.49
N GLY A 485 -37.07 0.44 0.09
CA GLY A 485 -35.68 0.11 -0.17
C GLY A 485 -34.98 -0.49 1.06
N PHE A 486 -35.23 0.03 2.25
CA PHE A 486 -34.71 -0.54 3.49
C PHE A 486 -35.31 -1.92 3.82
N GLU A 487 -36.60 -2.14 3.57
CA GLU A 487 -37.24 -3.45 3.69
C GLU A 487 -36.60 -4.47 2.73
N LEU A 488 -36.29 -4.08 1.50
CA LEU A 488 -35.57 -4.92 0.55
C LEU A 488 -34.13 -5.17 1.01
N PHE A 489 -33.43 -4.18 1.51
CA PHE A 489 -32.06 -4.24 2.01
C PHE A 489 -31.92 -5.27 3.15
N THR A 490 -32.88 -5.29 4.08
CA THR A 490 -32.90 -6.21 5.22
C THR A 490 -33.57 -7.55 4.90
N GLY A 491 -34.40 -7.60 3.86
CA GLY A 491 -35.20 -8.74 3.46
C GLY A 491 -34.70 -9.44 2.19
N LYS A 492 -35.40 -9.23 1.07
CA LYS A 492 -35.18 -9.95 -0.19
C LYS A 492 -33.74 -9.85 -0.71
N ALA A 493 -33.14 -8.65 -0.68
CA ALA A 493 -31.79 -8.42 -1.16
C ALA A 493 -30.72 -8.86 -0.16
N ASN A 494 -31.06 -9.00 1.13
CA ASN A 494 -30.19 -9.48 2.21
C ASN A 494 -28.82 -8.76 2.30
N CYS A 495 -28.75 -7.49 1.91
CA CYS A 495 -27.51 -6.70 1.97
C CYS A 495 -27.01 -6.54 3.42
N VAL A 496 -27.94 -6.60 4.39
CA VAL A 496 -27.67 -6.53 5.83
C VAL A 496 -26.74 -7.66 6.32
N ALA A 497 -26.60 -8.74 5.58
CA ALA A 497 -25.71 -9.85 5.93
C ALA A 497 -24.21 -9.46 5.95
N CYS A 498 -23.83 -8.45 5.15
CA CYS A 498 -22.50 -7.85 5.14
C CYS A 498 -22.52 -6.40 5.66
N HIS A 499 -23.58 -5.65 5.34
CA HIS A 499 -23.74 -4.25 5.73
C HIS A 499 -24.68 -4.13 6.94
N SER A 500 -24.20 -4.55 8.09
CA SER A 500 -24.99 -4.74 9.30
C SER A 500 -25.62 -3.44 9.85
N VAL A 501 -26.85 -3.58 10.35
CA VAL A 501 -27.62 -2.54 11.04
C VAL A 501 -27.95 -3.03 12.44
N GLY A 502 -27.50 -2.30 13.46
CA GLY A 502 -27.79 -2.62 14.86
C GLY A 502 -29.04 -1.92 15.39
N GLU A 503 -29.41 -2.20 16.63
CA GLU A 503 -30.61 -1.64 17.27
C GLU A 503 -30.52 -0.11 17.51
N LYS A 504 -29.32 0.41 17.76
CA LYS A 504 -29.09 1.82 18.15
C LYS A 504 -28.14 2.55 17.19
N THR A 505 -27.36 1.79 16.44
CA THR A 505 -26.31 2.31 15.56
C THR A 505 -26.20 1.45 14.30
N ALA A 506 -25.75 2.03 13.20
CA ALA A 506 -25.49 1.31 11.96
C ALA A 506 -24.21 1.82 11.30
N LEU A 507 -23.18 1.00 11.30
CA LEU A 507 -21.96 1.30 10.52
C LEU A 507 -22.06 0.82 9.08
N PHE A 508 -23.07 0.02 8.75
CA PHE A 508 -23.27 -0.59 7.44
C PHE A 508 -22.02 -1.33 6.93
N THR A 509 -21.34 -2.02 7.83
CA THR A 509 -20.24 -2.94 7.58
C THR A 509 -20.23 -4.03 8.65
N ASP A 510 -19.76 -5.21 8.30
CA ASP A 510 -19.48 -6.29 9.26
C ASP A 510 -18.00 -6.37 9.65
N ASN A 511 -17.18 -5.42 9.13
CA ASN A 511 -15.72 -5.37 9.28
C ASN A 511 -14.99 -6.64 8.80
N LYS A 512 -15.64 -7.48 7.97
CA LYS A 512 -15.05 -8.71 7.43
C LYS A 512 -14.60 -8.53 5.99
N LEU A 513 -13.97 -9.58 5.49
CA LEU A 513 -13.43 -9.65 4.13
C LEU A 513 -14.26 -10.66 3.32
N HIS A 514 -14.71 -10.23 2.14
CA HIS A 514 -15.55 -11.06 1.28
C HIS A 514 -15.05 -11.02 -0.17
N ASN A 515 -15.14 -12.18 -0.83
CA ASN A 515 -15.00 -12.26 -2.28
C ASN A 515 -16.39 -12.11 -2.92
N THR A 516 -16.61 -11.00 -3.60
CA THR A 516 -17.87 -10.72 -4.30
C THR A 516 -17.86 -11.21 -5.75
N GLY A 517 -16.71 -11.68 -6.26
CA GLY A 517 -16.53 -12.15 -7.63
C GLY A 517 -15.83 -11.16 -8.55
N LEU A 518 -15.84 -9.86 -8.25
CA LEU A 518 -15.25 -8.85 -9.14
C LEU A 518 -13.73 -9.02 -9.30
N GLY A 519 -13.00 -9.19 -8.20
CA GLY A 519 -11.55 -9.42 -8.29
C GLY A 519 -11.20 -10.69 -9.07
N PHE A 520 -12.02 -11.74 -8.94
CA PHE A 520 -11.88 -12.97 -9.71
C PHE A 520 -12.01 -12.72 -11.22
N ILE A 521 -13.07 -12.01 -11.67
CA ILE A 521 -13.29 -11.79 -13.11
C ILE A 521 -12.22 -10.88 -13.71
N VAL A 522 -11.73 -9.90 -12.95
CA VAL A 522 -10.63 -9.01 -13.39
C VAL A 522 -9.33 -9.79 -13.53
N ALA A 523 -9.05 -10.72 -12.61
CA ALA A 523 -7.83 -11.53 -12.63
C ALA A 523 -7.89 -12.70 -13.63
N MET A 524 -9.06 -13.30 -13.82
CA MET A 524 -9.25 -14.53 -14.58
C MET A 524 -10.06 -14.34 -15.86
N GLY A 525 -10.56 -13.13 -16.10
CA GLY A 525 -11.31 -12.76 -17.31
C GLY A 525 -10.40 -12.70 -18.53
N GLN A 526 -11.01 -12.76 -19.72
CA GLN A 526 -10.28 -12.47 -20.96
C GLN A 526 -9.94 -10.97 -20.99
N ASP A 527 -8.74 -10.65 -21.48
CA ASP A 527 -8.38 -9.27 -21.77
C ASP A 527 -9.48 -8.64 -22.64
N PRO A 528 -10.08 -7.52 -22.25
CA PRO A 528 -11.05 -6.84 -23.09
C PRO A 528 -10.38 -6.46 -24.42
N GLU A 529 -11.11 -6.55 -25.54
CA GLU A 529 -10.59 -6.12 -26.87
C GLU A 529 -10.12 -4.67 -26.84
N THR A 530 -10.75 -3.85 -26.00
CA THR A 530 -10.42 -2.44 -25.78
C THR A 530 -10.35 -2.12 -24.30
N GLU A 531 -9.40 -1.29 -23.91
CA GLU A 531 -9.30 -0.68 -22.60
C GLU A 531 -9.56 0.81 -22.67
N ARG A 532 -10.34 1.31 -21.73
CA ARG A 532 -10.59 2.74 -21.60
C ARG A 532 -9.41 3.41 -20.92
N MET A 533 -8.74 4.29 -21.65
CA MET A 533 -7.60 5.07 -21.13
C MET A 533 -7.99 6.53 -20.93
N LEU A 534 -7.62 7.07 -19.76
CA LEU A 534 -7.66 8.51 -19.51
C LEU A 534 -6.47 9.15 -20.24
N ILE A 535 -6.73 10.06 -21.15
CA ILE A 535 -5.70 10.81 -21.92
C ILE A 535 -5.58 12.26 -21.49
N ALA A 536 -6.60 12.80 -20.83
CA ALA A 536 -6.62 14.10 -20.18
C ALA A 536 -7.75 14.11 -19.13
N PRO A 537 -7.77 15.04 -18.17
CA PRO A 537 -8.85 15.13 -17.20
C PRO A 537 -10.23 15.10 -17.87
N GLY A 538 -11.05 14.10 -17.55
CA GLY A 538 -12.38 13.90 -18.10
C GLY A 538 -12.45 13.39 -19.56
N ILE A 539 -11.30 13.14 -20.23
CA ILE A 539 -11.27 12.65 -21.60
C ILE A 539 -10.75 11.22 -21.65
N TYR A 540 -11.61 10.31 -22.02
CA TYR A 540 -11.28 8.88 -22.16
C TYR A 540 -11.31 8.47 -23.62
N ILE A 541 -10.40 7.58 -24.00
CA ILE A 541 -10.42 6.88 -25.29
C ILE A 541 -10.37 5.38 -25.05
N ASP A 542 -11.05 4.63 -25.91
CA ASP A 542 -10.96 3.18 -25.93
C ASP A 542 -9.79 2.78 -26.85
N VAL A 543 -8.75 2.20 -26.24
CA VAL A 543 -7.53 1.76 -26.93
C VAL A 543 -7.55 0.24 -27.01
N LYS A 544 -7.23 -0.32 -28.19
CA LYS A 544 -7.11 -1.78 -28.31
C LYS A 544 -6.03 -2.30 -27.36
N ALA A 545 -6.38 -3.28 -26.52
CA ALA A 545 -5.45 -3.90 -25.56
C ALA A 545 -4.16 -4.41 -26.24
N SER A 546 -4.26 -4.85 -27.50
CA SER A 546 -3.10 -5.26 -28.29
C SER A 546 -2.07 -4.15 -28.56
N LEU A 547 -2.47 -2.88 -28.49
CA LEU A 547 -1.55 -1.74 -28.67
C LEU A 547 -0.74 -1.44 -27.40
N LYS A 548 -1.19 -1.92 -26.24
CA LYS A 548 -0.45 -1.79 -24.97
C LYS A 548 0.69 -2.78 -24.79
N LYS A 549 0.73 -3.86 -25.54
CA LYS A 549 1.80 -4.89 -25.44
C LYS A 549 3.22 -4.36 -25.64
N GLY A 550 3.39 -3.11 -26.02
CA GLY A 550 4.68 -2.41 -26.14
C GLY A 550 4.98 -1.38 -25.05
N PHE A 551 4.01 -1.00 -24.22
CA PHE A 551 4.12 0.10 -23.27
C PHE A 551 3.77 -0.31 -21.83
N GLY A 552 4.62 -1.14 -21.24
CA GLY A 552 4.45 -1.56 -19.86
C GLY A 552 3.63 -2.85 -19.70
N LYS A 553 4.00 -3.62 -18.70
CA LYS A 553 3.33 -4.88 -18.34
C LYS A 553 1.89 -4.60 -17.95
N THR A 554 0.97 -5.46 -18.38
CA THR A 554 -0.38 -5.52 -17.80
C THR A 554 -0.25 -5.59 -16.30
N PRO A 555 -0.95 -4.74 -15.53
CA PRO A 555 -0.94 -4.86 -14.07
C PRO A 555 -1.36 -6.27 -13.69
N GLU A 556 -0.62 -6.91 -12.79
CA GLU A 556 -1.04 -8.17 -12.21
C GLU A 556 -2.43 -8.03 -11.62
N GLY A 557 -3.23 -9.06 -11.78
CA GLY A 557 -4.56 -9.09 -11.21
C GLY A 557 -4.48 -8.89 -9.69
N ASP A 558 -5.28 -7.97 -9.19
CA ASP A 558 -5.41 -7.74 -7.75
C ASP A 558 -6.01 -8.97 -7.09
N THR A 559 -5.25 -9.65 -6.24
CA THR A 559 -5.70 -10.87 -5.55
C THR A 559 -6.29 -10.58 -4.15
N GLY A 560 -6.41 -9.32 -3.78
CA GLY A 560 -7.06 -8.89 -2.53
C GLY A 560 -6.30 -9.31 -1.29
N TYR A 561 -7.00 -9.80 -0.27
CA TYR A 561 -6.42 -10.19 1.01
C TYR A 561 -5.42 -11.35 0.91
N TYR A 562 -5.48 -12.14 -0.15
CA TYR A 562 -4.44 -13.14 -0.45
C TYR A 562 -3.03 -12.54 -0.49
N GLU A 563 -2.87 -11.30 -0.95
CA GLU A 563 -1.56 -10.62 -0.96
C GLU A 563 -0.98 -10.41 0.44
N VAL A 564 -1.84 -10.45 1.46
CA VAL A 564 -1.47 -10.30 2.87
C VAL A 564 -1.20 -11.65 3.52
N THR A 565 -2.09 -12.63 3.27
CA THR A 565 -2.08 -13.91 4.00
C THR A 565 -1.41 -15.05 3.26
N GLN A 566 -1.30 -14.95 1.92
CA GLN A 566 -0.91 -16.04 1.03
C GLN A 566 -1.81 -17.30 1.14
N ASP A 567 -2.93 -17.22 1.88
CA ASP A 567 -3.92 -18.27 1.96
C ASP A 567 -4.79 -18.28 0.68
N PRO A 568 -4.82 -19.37 -0.12
CA PRO A 568 -5.64 -19.46 -1.32
C PRO A 568 -7.14 -19.18 -1.08
N HIS A 569 -7.66 -19.44 0.12
CA HIS A 569 -9.03 -19.14 0.49
C HIS A 569 -9.31 -17.64 0.60
N ASP A 570 -8.27 -16.80 0.72
CA ASP A 570 -8.38 -15.35 0.83
C ASP A 570 -8.28 -14.63 -0.53
N ARG A 571 -8.14 -15.36 -1.62
CA ARG A 571 -8.09 -14.77 -2.96
C ARG A 571 -9.35 -13.97 -3.25
N TRP A 572 -9.10 -12.75 -3.76
CA TRP A 572 -10.14 -11.78 -4.16
C TRP A 572 -11.10 -11.35 -3.06
N LYS A 573 -10.70 -11.56 -1.78
CA LYS A 573 -11.42 -10.99 -0.65
C LYS A 573 -11.02 -9.55 -0.42
N TYR A 574 -12.03 -8.71 -0.25
CA TYR A 574 -11.89 -7.30 0.09
C TYR A 574 -12.78 -6.98 1.28
N ARG A 575 -12.38 -5.96 2.03
CA ARG A 575 -13.12 -5.50 3.21
C ARG A 575 -14.50 -4.97 2.80
N THR A 576 -15.53 -5.33 3.56
CA THR A 576 -16.85 -4.71 3.47
C THR A 576 -16.74 -3.22 3.80
N SER A 577 -16.88 -2.36 2.80
CA SER A 577 -16.90 -0.92 3.00
C SER A 577 -18.17 -0.49 3.72
N SER A 578 -18.08 0.56 4.56
CA SER A 578 -19.28 1.20 5.09
C SER A 578 -20.10 1.81 3.94
N LEU A 579 -21.43 1.73 4.04
CA LEU A 579 -22.32 2.42 3.09
C LEU A 579 -22.67 3.84 3.53
N ARG A 580 -22.15 4.31 4.66
CA ARG A 580 -22.34 5.71 5.06
C ARG A 580 -21.70 6.64 4.04
N ASN A 581 -22.45 7.69 3.69
CA ASN A 581 -22.07 8.67 2.67
C ASN A 581 -21.89 8.08 1.26
N ILE A 582 -22.41 6.88 1.00
CA ILE A 582 -22.20 6.15 -0.25
C ILE A 582 -22.58 6.97 -1.50
N ALA A 583 -23.55 7.84 -1.41
CA ALA A 583 -23.97 8.71 -2.52
C ALA A 583 -22.88 9.72 -2.95
N LEU A 584 -21.86 9.97 -2.11
CA LEU A 584 -20.79 10.93 -2.38
C LEU A 584 -19.51 10.25 -2.89
N THR A 585 -19.40 8.92 -2.78
CA THR A 585 -18.11 8.19 -2.89
C THR A 585 -18.02 7.31 -4.14
N ALA A 586 -18.75 7.66 -5.20
CA ALA A 586 -18.50 7.06 -6.52
C ALA A 586 -17.07 7.39 -6.98
N PRO A 587 -16.45 6.58 -7.88
CA PRO A 587 -16.93 5.29 -8.38
C PRO A 587 -16.76 4.17 -7.35
N TYR A 588 -17.53 3.10 -7.52
CA TYR A 588 -17.68 2.04 -6.55
C TYR A 588 -16.80 0.83 -6.85
N MET A 589 -16.76 -0.10 -5.89
CA MET A 589 -15.96 -1.32 -5.86
C MET A 589 -14.48 -1.04 -5.58
N HIS A 590 -13.71 -2.11 -5.34
CA HIS A 590 -12.29 -1.99 -4.98
C HIS A 590 -11.44 -1.38 -6.10
N ASP A 591 -11.87 -1.50 -7.34
CA ASP A 591 -11.18 -1.01 -8.54
C ASP A 591 -11.83 0.23 -9.18
N GLY A 592 -12.94 0.71 -8.60
CA GLY A 592 -13.68 1.87 -9.13
C GLY A 592 -14.39 1.59 -10.45
N SER A 593 -14.69 0.33 -10.77
CA SER A 593 -15.26 -0.05 -12.08
C SER A 593 -16.73 0.33 -12.27
N MET A 594 -17.47 0.59 -11.18
CA MET A 594 -18.90 0.94 -11.23
C MET A 594 -19.11 2.40 -10.92
N LEU A 595 -19.72 3.14 -11.84
CA LEU A 595 -19.82 4.61 -11.77
C LEU A 595 -21.01 5.11 -10.97
N ASP A 596 -22.04 4.30 -10.79
CA ASP A 596 -23.29 4.65 -10.12
C ASP A 596 -23.84 3.51 -9.26
N LEU A 597 -24.78 3.83 -8.37
CA LEU A 597 -25.40 2.85 -7.47
C LEU A 597 -26.29 1.87 -8.20
N GLU A 598 -26.87 2.29 -9.30
CA GLU A 598 -27.72 1.47 -10.17
C GLU A 598 -26.91 0.29 -10.73
N SER A 599 -25.70 0.54 -11.19
CA SER A 599 -24.75 -0.50 -11.66
C SER A 599 -24.35 -1.46 -10.54
N VAL A 600 -24.11 -0.94 -9.33
CA VAL A 600 -23.79 -1.77 -8.15
C VAL A 600 -24.96 -2.70 -7.80
N ILE A 601 -26.19 -2.19 -7.80
CA ILE A 601 -27.36 -3.01 -7.52
C ILE A 601 -27.59 -4.06 -8.61
N SER A 602 -27.41 -3.69 -9.88
CA SER A 602 -27.50 -4.63 -11.01
C SER A 602 -26.50 -5.76 -10.86
N TYR A 603 -25.24 -5.45 -10.54
CA TYR A 603 -24.19 -6.43 -10.30
C TYR A 603 -24.57 -7.44 -9.21
N TYR A 604 -25.07 -6.98 -8.06
CA TYR A 604 -25.50 -7.87 -6.99
C TYR A 604 -26.81 -8.62 -7.34
N ASN A 605 -27.68 -8.01 -8.13
CA ASN A 605 -28.90 -8.64 -8.61
C ASN A 605 -28.63 -9.85 -9.51
N GLU A 606 -27.56 -9.81 -10.28
CA GLU A 606 -27.05 -10.91 -11.11
C GLU A 606 -26.31 -11.99 -10.29
N GLY A 607 -25.93 -11.70 -9.03
CA GLY A 607 -25.22 -12.63 -8.14
C GLY A 607 -23.71 -12.58 -8.25
N GLY A 608 -23.15 -11.48 -8.72
CA GLY A 608 -21.71 -11.32 -8.94
C GLY A 608 -21.21 -12.22 -10.09
N PHE A 609 -19.91 -12.51 -10.09
CA PHE A 609 -19.30 -13.38 -11.10
C PHE A 609 -19.01 -14.77 -10.51
N LEU A 610 -19.84 -15.75 -10.87
CA LEU A 610 -19.73 -17.14 -10.40
C LEU A 610 -18.68 -17.94 -11.17
N ASP A 611 -18.39 -17.56 -12.41
CA ASP A 611 -17.34 -18.12 -13.26
C ASP A 611 -16.79 -17.04 -14.21
N ASN A 612 -15.71 -17.33 -14.91
CA ASN A 612 -15.06 -16.38 -15.83
C ASN A 612 -15.60 -16.47 -17.29
N GLY A 613 -16.75 -17.09 -17.51
CA GLY A 613 -17.29 -17.32 -18.85
C GLY A 613 -16.62 -18.47 -19.64
N ASN A 614 -15.49 -18.99 -19.14
CA ASN A 614 -14.73 -20.10 -19.73
C ASN A 614 -14.88 -21.40 -18.92
N GLY A 615 -15.84 -21.44 -17.96
CA GLY A 615 -16.12 -22.61 -17.16
C GLY A 615 -15.18 -22.81 -15.95
N PHE A 616 -14.36 -21.82 -15.59
CA PHE A 616 -13.58 -21.84 -14.36
C PHE A 616 -14.42 -21.22 -13.23
N PRO A 617 -14.80 -22.00 -12.21
CA PRO A 617 -15.64 -21.51 -11.14
C PRO A 617 -14.87 -20.63 -10.15
N ASN A 618 -15.51 -19.61 -9.61
CA ASN A 618 -15.00 -18.81 -8.50
C ASN A 618 -15.27 -19.53 -7.19
N VAL A 619 -14.41 -20.49 -6.84
CA VAL A 619 -14.59 -21.39 -5.67
C VAL A 619 -14.50 -20.67 -4.31
N THR A 620 -13.93 -19.45 -4.27
CA THR A 620 -13.80 -18.66 -3.03
C THR A 620 -14.87 -17.57 -2.91
N GLN A 621 -15.82 -17.48 -3.84
CA GLN A 621 -16.89 -16.50 -3.74
C GLN A 621 -17.71 -16.71 -2.46
N SER A 622 -18.03 -15.60 -1.80
CA SER A 622 -18.88 -15.63 -0.61
C SER A 622 -20.24 -16.30 -0.93
N PRO A 623 -20.67 -17.30 -0.18
CA PRO A 623 -21.91 -18.02 -0.44
C PRO A 623 -23.18 -17.16 -0.25
N ILE A 624 -23.04 -15.98 0.33
CA ILE A 624 -24.11 -14.99 0.47
C ILE A 624 -24.41 -14.32 -0.88
N ILE A 625 -23.40 -14.20 -1.75
CA ILE A 625 -23.54 -13.58 -3.07
C ILE A 625 -24.21 -14.57 -4.03
N LYS A 626 -25.41 -14.23 -4.42
CA LYS A 626 -26.27 -15.04 -5.32
C LYS A 626 -27.29 -14.12 -5.99
N PRO A 627 -27.87 -14.51 -7.13
CA PRO A 627 -28.92 -13.73 -7.80
C PRO A 627 -30.07 -13.37 -6.88
N LEU A 628 -30.44 -12.09 -6.85
CA LEU A 628 -31.45 -11.56 -5.92
C LEU A 628 -32.86 -11.60 -6.53
N GLY A 629 -32.97 -11.54 -7.86
CA GLY A 629 -34.25 -11.52 -8.58
C GLY A 629 -35.05 -10.25 -8.32
N LEU A 630 -34.39 -9.10 -8.20
CA LEU A 630 -35.04 -7.79 -8.03
C LEU A 630 -35.63 -7.32 -9.35
N THR A 631 -36.81 -6.71 -9.28
CA THR A 631 -37.35 -5.93 -10.39
C THR A 631 -36.66 -4.56 -10.49
N GLN A 632 -36.89 -3.84 -11.58
CA GLN A 632 -36.34 -2.49 -11.75
C GLN A 632 -36.86 -1.52 -10.68
N ASP A 633 -38.14 -1.62 -10.30
CA ASP A 633 -38.71 -0.76 -9.25
C ASP A 633 -38.09 -1.06 -7.88
N GLU A 634 -37.87 -2.34 -7.55
CA GLU A 634 -37.19 -2.75 -6.32
C GLU A 634 -35.72 -2.28 -6.31
N SER A 635 -35.03 -2.32 -7.45
CA SER A 635 -33.69 -1.77 -7.58
C SER A 635 -33.66 -0.25 -7.35
N ASN A 636 -34.62 0.47 -7.92
CA ASN A 636 -34.79 1.93 -7.72
C ASN A 636 -35.10 2.27 -6.24
N ASP A 637 -35.90 1.43 -5.56
CA ASP A 637 -36.21 1.60 -4.14
C ASP A 637 -34.94 1.42 -3.27
N LEU A 638 -34.09 0.43 -3.57
CA LEU A 638 -32.80 0.25 -2.90
C LEU A 638 -31.87 1.45 -3.10
N VAL A 639 -31.76 1.97 -4.33
CA VAL A 639 -30.95 3.17 -4.61
C VAL A 639 -31.47 4.37 -3.82
N ALA A 640 -32.80 4.54 -3.76
CA ALA A 640 -33.40 5.61 -2.96
C ALA A 640 -33.06 5.49 -1.47
N PHE A 641 -33.04 4.27 -0.93
CA PHE A 641 -32.58 4.01 0.44
C PHE A 641 -31.11 4.37 0.62
N LEU A 642 -30.21 3.89 -0.22
CA LEU A 642 -28.77 4.14 -0.12
C LEU A 642 -28.44 5.64 -0.13
N LYS A 643 -29.17 6.45 -0.88
CA LYS A 643 -29.03 7.91 -0.91
C LYS A 643 -29.42 8.59 0.42
N THR A 644 -30.15 7.91 1.32
CA THR A 644 -30.50 8.45 2.64
C THR A 644 -29.37 8.30 3.68
N LEU A 645 -28.25 7.66 3.35
CA LEU A 645 -27.16 7.35 4.26
C LEU A 645 -26.11 8.46 4.36
N THR A 646 -26.32 9.60 3.71
CA THR A 646 -25.43 10.77 3.78
C THR A 646 -25.66 11.52 5.08
N GLY A 647 -24.61 11.73 5.87
CA GLY A 647 -24.68 12.48 7.12
C GLY A 647 -24.97 13.97 6.90
N ASP A 648 -25.60 14.61 7.87
CA ASP A 648 -25.97 16.02 7.76
C ASP A 648 -24.83 16.98 8.14
N ASN A 649 -23.76 16.49 8.75
CA ASN A 649 -22.60 17.28 9.16
C ASN A 649 -21.47 17.34 8.10
N ILE A 650 -21.71 16.86 6.89
CA ILE A 650 -20.71 16.83 5.80
C ILE A 650 -20.19 18.24 5.48
N GLU A 651 -21.09 19.21 5.32
CA GLU A 651 -20.73 20.60 5.00
C GLU A 651 -19.89 21.25 6.11
N GLU A 652 -20.13 20.91 7.36
CA GLU A 652 -19.34 21.37 8.50
C GLU A 652 -17.91 20.85 8.42
N VAL A 653 -17.74 19.55 8.17
CA VAL A 653 -16.43 18.91 8.05
C VAL A 653 -15.65 19.43 6.84
N ILE A 654 -16.32 19.63 5.70
CA ILE A 654 -15.73 20.25 4.51
C ILE A 654 -15.30 21.69 4.81
N SER A 655 -16.17 22.48 5.45
CA SER A 655 -15.87 23.86 5.81
C SER A 655 -14.65 23.96 6.73
N ASP A 656 -14.53 23.05 7.71
CA ASP A 656 -13.36 22.97 8.58
C ASP A 656 -12.09 22.65 7.81
N ALA A 657 -12.15 21.75 6.84
CA ALA A 657 -11.00 21.39 6.01
C ALA A 657 -10.34 22.63 5.33
N PHE A 658 -11.13 23.62 4.98
CA PHE A 658 -10.68 24.87 4.32
C PHE A 658 -10.60 26.08 5.25
N ALA A 659 -10.77 25.90 6.56
CA ALA A 659 -10.80 27.01 7.52
C ALA A 659 -9.42 27.64 7.80
N THR A 660 -8.35 26.88 7.59
CA THR A 660 -6.99 27.29 7.88
C THR A 660 -6.13 27.06 6.65
N PRO A 661 -5.19 27.94 6.30
CA PRO A 661 -4.20 27.63 5.29
C PRO A 661 -3.46 26.36 5.70
N VAL A 662 -3.60 25.31 4.92
CA VAL A 662 -2.91 24.04 5.12
C VAL A 662 -1.89 23.85 4.00
N GLY A 663 -0.70 23.38 4.35
CA GLY A 663 0.39 23.22 3.40
C GLY A 663 1.26 24.46 3.28
N ASP A 664 1.95 24.57 2.16
CA ASP A 664 2.90 25.64 1.91
C ASP A 664 2.16 26.97 1.69
N THR A 665 2.19 27.84 2.70
CA THR A 665 1.62 29.20 2.63
C THR A 665 2.47 30.17 1.78
N ASN A 666 3.65 29.75 1.30
CA ASN A 666 4.56 30.60 0.54
C ASN A 666 4.28 30.59 -0.98
N HIS A 667 3.37 29.75 -1.46
CA HIS A 667 2.96 29.69 -2.86
C HIS A 667 1.65 30.43 -3.19
N ASP A 668 1.05 31.13 -2.22
CA ASP A 668 -0.13 31.99 -2.45
C ASP A 668 0.26 33.39 -3.00
N HIS A 669 1.07 33.43 -4.06
CA HIS A 669 1.36 34.68 -4.79
C HIS A 669 1.10 34.53 -6.28
#